data_bd929962d8f0a4e440c110622e3e2413
#
_entry.id   bd929962d8f0a4e440c110622e3e2413
#
_cell.length_a   1.000
_cell.length_b   1.000
_cell.length_c   1.000
_cell.angle_alpha   90.00
_cell.angle_beta   90.00
_cell.angle_gamma   90.00
#
_symmetry.space_group_name_H-M   'P 1'
#
loop_
_entity.id
_entity.type
_entity.pdbx_description
1 polymer ?
#
loop_
_entity_poly.entity_id
_entity_poly.type
_entity_poly.pdbx_seq_one_letter_code
_entity_poly.pdbx_strand_id
1 'polypeptide(L)'
;MKVWLIGLFSFIFILGSLGAVPVQVHAATISSYALPSIYTASTVYGLKVDATTIPVVSYTGDYDYAHFSMSGAATIEITALGQASITSYSISPKKLNLTGTTSGNKLTFTVSGDEYLIVKINGQRALVIAADPAETNKPASSGTGIYNVKSSPYNADSTGAGMATTAIQNAINDAANYTGGQGIVYVPAGIYKAGNLQLKSDVALYLEGGAVLRFTGVASDYTVNWHKDSQNRDVTWWLYTPTGADNVKIYGRGTIDGNGKYATTTNNFASNIIVPIGTTNFTFDGPLIRDSGSWAVTPARSNDLTFKNMKIFNRFDMGENDGIDVNESQNVLVQHGIGIGLDDPYTTKSWDQTVDISLSWPGSPEPVSNVVFDDLISWTVCFGYKVGQGMRQNQSDVTFKNSVVYDASVGIGVDHKYGVGALTNITFDNIDIERITYTNDSTRTWAFFIIRNADSFGGGTINTLNVTNILVRDAGTTLGTLKGYSSTKDISNITFNNIVMPGSATPAQNLAQMNILNRAYHTPVTILPTQIAEPVQRPNLALNKPATASSSAAAPSLSFDGNFGTRWGSSYTDAEWIYVDLGSPVNVDAVKLYWEAAYGKSYQIQVSNDAVNWTNVFSTTTGDGGVDEISFTPTVARYVKMNGTLRGSSYGYSLWEFEVNGTVGNLAIRASVSATSSVENTNFSTAKINDGQRNAVTGSMGWTSNNSLTTNHTESVTLDMGASKTISKVDLYPRNDTGNIGQNFPIDFTIKTSTDNMNWSTVVTRTGYAQPGNAVQSFAFSAVSARYVKIEGTNLRPNPSDANRYRMAFPEVEIYAANYATGAIVSASSSLENSNYSTNKVNDGGRNSITGSMGWTSNNSLTANHTESITLDMGANRTVTKVDLYPRNDTGNIGQNFPIDFTIQTSTDNVNWSTAVTRTGYAQPGNAVQSFAFSVVSARYVKMEGTNLRANPSDANRYRMAFAEVEVY
;
A
#
# COMPACT_ATOMS: atom_id res chain seq x y z
N MET A 1 61.98 16.66 1.70
CA MET A 1 61.65 17.56 2.81
C MET A 1 60.77 18.70 2.26
N LYS A 2 59.47 18.60 2.37
CA LYS A 2 58.51 19.71 2.08
C LYS A 2 57.55 19.79 3.24
N VAL A 3 57.61 20.91 3.94
CA VAL A 3 56.80 21.30 5.08
C VAL A 3 55.46 21.81 4.54
N TRP A 4 54.34 21.34 5.08
CA TRP A 4 53.02 21.87 4.80
C TRP A 4 52.66 22.89 5.89
N LEU A 5 52.40 24.12 5.45
CA LEU A 5 51.83 25.19 6.26
C LEU A 5 50.28 25.08 6.22
N ILE A 6 49.67 24.99 7.40
CA ILE A 6 48.21 25.08 7.56
C ILE A 6 47.86 26.56 7.75
N GLY A 7 47.15 27.12 6.79
CA GLY A 7 46.63 28.49 6.88
C GLY A 7 45.21 28.49 7.48
N LEU A 8 45.10 29.16 8.61
CA LEU A 8 43.82 29.47 9.25
C LEU A 8 43.17 30.64 8.51
N PHE A 9 42.01 30.43 7.87
CA PHE A 9 41.18 31.50 7.33
C PHE A 9 40.10 31.89 8.35
N SER A 10 40.28 33.09 8.92
CA SER A 10 39.27 33.78 9.70
C SER A 10 38.27 34.43 8.73
N PHE A 11 37.00 34.00 8.78
CA PHE A 11 35.88 34.66 8.09
C PHE A 11 35.41 35.87 8.92
N ILE A 12 35.70 37.06 8.42
CA ILE A 12 35.09 38.31 8.90
C ILE A 12 33.73 38.44 8.21
N PHE A 13 32.63 38.35 8.96
CA PHE A 13 31.28 38.69 8.50
C PHE A 13 31.21 40.23 8.35
N ILE A 14 31.21 40.71 7.10
CA ILE A 14 30.77 42.05 6.77
C ILE A 14 29.27 41.98 6.53
N LEU A 15 28.46 42.50 7.44
CA LEU A 15 27.06 42.84 7.19
C LEU A 15 26.98 43.98 6.15
N GLY A 16 26.94 43.60 4.89
CA GLY A 16 26.49 44.49 3.86
C GLY A 16 24.98 44.47 3.78
N SER A 17 24.33 45.59 4.01
CA SER A 17 22.92 45.81 3.71
C SER A 17 22.71 45.60 2.21
N LEU A 18 22.32 44.40 1.80
CA LEU A 18 21.74 44.17 0.48
C LEU A 18 20.40 44.90 0.45
N GLY A 19 20.40 46.08 -0.16
CA GLY A 19 19.19 46.71 -0.61
C GLY A 19 18.43 45.73 -1.50
N ALA A 20 17.21 45.40 -1.13
CA ALA A 20 16.30 44.61 -1.97
C ALA A 20 16.20 45.35 -3.30
N VAL A 21 16.77 44.79 -4.36
CA VAL A 21 16.48 45.21 -5.72
C VAL A 21 15.00 44.91 -5.88
N PRO A 22 14.15 45.90 -6.15
CA PRO A 22 12.74 45.62 -6.42
C PRO A 22 12.69 44.69 -7.64
N VAL A 23 12.26 43.45 -7.47
CA VAL A 23 11.84 42.59 -8.57
C VAL A 23 10.75 43.39 -9.28
N GLN A 24 11.03 43.91 -10.46
CA GLN A 24 9.98 44.47 -11.31
C GLN A 24 9.03 43.32 -11.66
N VAL A 25 7.93 43.24 -10.91
CA VAL A 25 6.81 42.39 -11.28
C VAL A 25 6.25 42.96 -12.57
N HIS A 26 6.61 42.36 -13.70
CA HIS A 26 5.95 42.67 -14.94
C HIS A 26 4.47 42.33 -14.81
N ALA A 27 3.59 43.24 -15.14
CA ALA A 27 2.15 42.97 -15.19
C ALA A 27 1.89 41.74 -16.04
N ALA A 28 1.00 40.85 -15.57
CA ALA A 28 0.66 39.66 -16.31
C ALA A 28 0.15 40.02 -17.73
N THR A 29 0.62 39.30 -18.73
CA THR A 29 0.01 39.36 -20.06
C THR A 29 -1.06 38.27 -20.11
N ILE A 30 -2.32 38.67 -20.37
CA ILE A 30 -3.46 37.73 -20.36
C ILE A 30 -4.09 37.74 -21.77
N SER A 31 -4.20 36.53 -22.35
CA SER A 31 -4.89 36.32 -23.64
C SER A 31 -6.19 35.53 -23.40
N SER A 32 -7.32 36.21 -23.46
CA SER A 32 -8.65 35.63 -23.38
C SER A 32 -9.15 35.20 -24.77
N TYR A 33 -9.81 34.07 -24.86
CA TYR A 33 -10.40 33.56 -26.09
C TYR A 33 -11.92 33.71 -26.06
N ALA A 34 -12.52 34.09 -27.14
CA ALA A 34 -13.96 34.27 -27.26
C ALA A 34 -14.67 32.94 -27.02
N LEU A 35 -15.83 32.96 -26.36
CA LEU A 35 -16.68 31.78 -26.18
C LEU A 35 -17.22 31.33 -27.55
N PRO A 36 -16.89 30.12 -28.03
CA PRO A 36 -17.46 29.61 -29.29
C PRO A 36 -18.97 29.52 -29.21
N SER A 37 -19.67 29.86 -30.27
CA SER A 37 -21.15 29.96 -30.30
C SER A 37 -21.87 28.62 -30.06
N ILE A 38 -21.18 27.50 -30.19
CA ILE A 38 -21.70 26.16 -29.90
C ILE A 38 -21.65 25.79 -28.40
N TYR A 39 -21.00 26.61 -27.58
CA TYR A 39 -20.89 26.39 -26.15
C TYR A 39 -21.73 27.35 -25.35
N THR A 40 -22.24 26.92 -24.22
CA THR A 40 -23.03 27.75 -23.34
C THR A 40 -22.17 28.35 -22.23
N ALA A 41 -22.36 29.61 -21.92
CA ALA A 41 -21.70 30.27 -20.80
C ALA A 41 -22.14 29.65 -19.46
N SER A 42 -21.25 29.59 -18.50
CA SER A 42 -21.59 29.14 -17.14
C SER A 42 -22.62 30.06 -16.49
N THR A 43 -23.60 29.45 -15.84
CA THR A 43 -24.54 30.13 -14.94
C THR A 43 -24.15 29.99 -13.47
N VAL A 44 -23.04 29.30 -13.21
CA VAL A 44 -22.53 29.01 -11.84
C VAL A 44 -21.35 29.90 -11.51
N TYR A 45 -20.48 30.19 -12.47
CA TYR A 45 -19.26 30.92 -12.25
C TYR A 45 -19.01 32.04 -13.24
N GLY A 46 -18.55 33.18 -12.73
CA GLY A 46 -17.85 34.22 -13.48
C GLY A 46 -16.37 34.25 -13.11
N LEU A 47 -15.49 34.55 -14.05
CA LEU A 47 -14.04 34.56 -13.84
C LEU A 47 -13.44 35.89 -14.37
N LYS A 48 -12.57 36.49 -13.57
CA LYS A 48 -11.66 37.54 -13.99
C LYS A 48 -10.22 37.20 -13.61
N VAL A 49 -9.31 37.57 -14.47
CA VAL A 49 -7.86 37.50 -14.22
C VAL A 49 -7.35 38.93 -14.35
N ASP A 50 -6.91 39.51 -13.24
CA ASP A 50 -6.74 40.96 -13.09
C ASP A 50 -8.00 41.72 -13.54
N ALA A 51 -7.89 42.60 -14.55
CA ALA A 51 -9.03 43.33 -15.10
C ALA A 51 -9.73 42.61 -16.27
N THR A 52 -9.19 41.49 -16.76
CA THR A 52 -9.65 40.78 -17.95
C THR A 52 -10.74 39.76 -17.58
N THR A 53 -11.92 39.88 -18.19
CA THR A 53 -12.98 38.87 -18.05
C THR A 53 -12.67 37.66 -18.92
N ILE A 54 -12.68 36.46 -18.33
CA ILE A 54 -12.44 35.18 -19.01
C ILE A 54 -13.78 34.46 -19.17
N PRO A 55 -14.17 34.03 -20.37
CA PRO A 55 -15.35 33.21 -20.58
C PRO A 55 -15.25 31.86 -19.79
N VAL A 56 -16.32 31.52 -19.11
CA VAL A 56 -16.46 30.22 -18.42
C VAL A 56 -17.47 29.39 -19.19
N VAL A 57 -17.08 28.23 -19.65
CA VAL A 57 -17.92 27.28 -20.39
C VAL A 57 -18.72 26.42 -19.41
N SER A 58 -20.03 26.36 -19.55
CA SER A 58 -20.85 25.35 -18.91
C SER A 58 -20.66 24.00 -19.61
N TYR A 59 -20.25 22.95 -18.86
CA TYR A 59 -19.88 21.71 -19.55
C TYR A 59 -20.67 20.49 -19.08
N THR A 60 -20.39 20.01 -17.85
CA THR A 60 -21.06 18.81 -17.31
C THR A 60 -21.77 19.13 -15.99
N GLY A 61 -22.42 18.12 -15.38
CA GLY A 61 -22.92 18.25 -14.00
C GLY A 61 -21.80 18.36 -12.96
N ASP A 62 -20.57 17.97 -13.31
CA ASP A 62 -19.45 17.82 -12.39
C ASP A 62 -18.55 19.06 -12.38
N TYR A 63 -18.37 19.71 -13.55
CA TYR A 63 -17.53 20.90 -13.64
C TYR A 63 -17.87 21.81 -14.84
N ASP A 64 -17.55 23.09 -14.67
CA ASP A 64 -17.39 24.10 -15.71
C ASP A 64 -15.91 24.37 -15.92
N TYR A 65 -15.51 24.97 -17.04
CA TYR A 65 -14.11 25.30 -17.28
C TYR A 65 -13.90 26.65 -17.94
N ALA A 66 -12.73 27.23 -17.71
CA ALA A 66 -12.22 28.40 -18.39
C ALA A 66 -10.85 28.08 -19.01
N HIS A 67 -10.63 28.57 -20.25
CA HIS A 67 -9.38 28.39 -20.98
C HIS A 67 -8.85 29.74 -21.50
N PHE A 68 -7.63 30.06 -21.17
CA PHE A 68 -6.93 31.28 -21.57
C PHE A 68 -5.42 31.06 -21.47
N SER A 69 -4.61 32.02 -21.93
CA SER A 69 -3.16 32.01 -21.71
C SER A 69 -2.72 33.18 -20.87
N MET A 70 -1.66 33.01 -20.11
CA MET A 70 -1.05 34.10 -19.33
C MET A 70 0.45 33.92 -19.14
N SER A 71 1.11 35.02 -18.74
CA SER A 71 2.48 35.01 -18.25
C SER A 71 2.60 35.97 -17.06
N GLY A 72 3.41 35.61 -16.08
CA GLY A 72 3.62 36.37 -14.86
C GLY A 72 2.51 36.20 -13.82
N ALA A 73 2.70 36.87 -12.68
CA ALA A 73 1.76 36.76 -11.57
C ALA A 73 0.46 37.56 -11.84
N ALA A 74 -0.70 36.97 -11.48
CA ALA A 74 -2.01 37.58 -11.68
C ALA A 74 -2.95 37.31 -10.53
N THR A 75 -3.95 38.15 -10.36
CA THR A 75 -5.05 37.95 -9.40
C THR A 75 -6.23 37.27 -10.09
N ILE A 76 -6.63 36.16 -9.55
CA ILE A 76 -7.82 35.41 -9.97
C ILE A 76 -9.01 35.87 -9.10
N GLU A 77 -10.07 36.37 -9.71
CA GLU A 77 -11.36 36.68 -9.06
C GLU A 77 -12.44 35.76 -9.62
N ILE A 78 -12.99 34.86 -8.78
CA ILE A 78 -14.10 33.98 -9.11
C ILE A 78 -15.37 34.52 -8.46
N THR A 79 -16.42 34.71 -9.24
CA THR A 79 -17.76 35.07 -8.74
C THR A 79 -18.63 33.82 -8.75
N ALA A 80 -19.12 33.38 -7.59
CA ALA A 80 -20.11 32.31 -7.48
C ALA A 80 -21.50 32.88 -7.78
N LEU A 81 -21.97 32.70 -9.01
CA LEU A 81 -23.23 33.24 -9.48
C LEU A 81 -24.41 32.57 -8.74
N GLY A 82 -25.43 33.36 -8.43
CA GLY A 82 -26.60 32.84 -7.69
C GLY A 82 -26.35 32.55 -6.20
N GLN A 83 -25.15 32.78 -5.66
CA GLN A 83 -24.83 32.64 -4.24
C GLN A 83 -24.79 34.01 -3.58
N ALA A 84 -25.32 34.10 -2.34
CA ALA A 84 -25.24 35.34 -1.54
C ALA A 84 -23.84 35.55 -0.96
N SER A 85 -23.17 34.48 -0.56
CA SER A 85 -21.81 34.50 0.01
C SER A 85 -21.11 33.16 -0.19
N ILE A 86 -19.79 33.20 -0.06
CA ILE A 86 -18.93 32.01 -0.04
C ILE A 86 -18.71 31.62 1.41
N THR A 87 -19.17 30.42 1.78
CA THR A 87 -19.01 29.83 3.13
C THR A 87 -17.89 28.79 3.16
N SER A 88 -17.55 28.21 2.02
CA SER A 88 -16.46 27.24 1.90
C SER A 88 -15.86 27.26 0.50
N TYR A 89 -14.57 27.02 0.40
CA TYR A 89 -13.89 26.83 -0.87
C TYR A 89 -12.70 25.89 -0.73
N SER A 90 -12.26 25.30 -1.84
CA SER A 90 -10.98 24.62 -1.96
C SER A 90 -10.34 24.91 -3.30
N ILE A 91 -9.02 25.03 -3.30
CA ILE A 91 -8.19 25.22 -4.48
C ILE A 91 -7.21 24.04 -4.57
N SER A 92 -7.12 23.41 -5.71
CA SER A 92 -6.18 22.34 -6.04
C SER A 92 -5.37 22.77 -7.29
N PRO A 93 -4.10 22.40 -7.40
CA PRO A 93 -3.27 21.55 -6.52
C PRO A 93 -2.98 22.15 -5.14
N LYS A 94 -3.16 21.31 -4.11
CA LYS A 94 -2.86 21.75 -2.73
C LYS A 94 -1.38 22.03 -2.50
N LYS A 95 -0.50 21.38 -3.26
CA LYS A 95 0.95 21.63 -3.23
C LYS A 95 1.32 23.09 -3.50
N LEU A 96 0.46 23.86 -4.20
CA LEU A 96 0.67 25.29 -4.49
C LEU A 96 0.39 26.20 -3.29
N ASN A 97 -0.23 25.67 -2.22
CA ASN A 97 -0.59 26.40 -0.99
C ASN A 97 -1.36 27.70 -1.25
N LEU A 98 -2.21 27.73 -2.28
CA LEU A 98 -3.01 28.91 -2.64
C LEU A 98 -4.13 29.12 -1.61
N THR A 99 -4.17 30.31 -1.06
CA THR A 99 -5.23 30.75 -0.15
C THR A 99 -5.93 31.98 -0.71
N GLY A 100 -7.26 31.98 -0.63
CA GLY A 100 -8.05 33.09 -1.14
C GLY A 100 -8.73 33.90 -0.04
N THR A 101 -9.14 35.10 -0.38
CA THR A 101 -9.98 35.99 0.41
C THR A 101 -11.40 35.98 -0.14
N THR A 102 -12.41 35.87 0.71
CA THR A 102 -13.82 35.89 0.30
C THR A 102 -14.47 37.24 0.67
N SER A 103 -15.27 37.76 -0.26
CA SER A 103 -16.09 38.97 -0.03
C SER A 103 -17.44 38.80 -0.72
N GLY A 104 -18.51 38.61 0.03
CA GLY A 104 -19.81 38.22 -0.54
C GLY A 104 -19.67 36.92 -1.34
N ASN A 105 -20.10 36.94 -2.57
CA ASN A 105 -20.02 35.79 -3.49
C ASN A 105 -18.74 35.72 -4.34
N LYS A 106 -17.68 36.46 -3.95
CA LYS A 106 -16.40 36.49 -4.65
C LYS A 106 -15.31 35.80 -3.84
N LEU A 107 -14.47 35.04 -4.54
CA LEU A 107 -13.22 34.44 -4.07
C LEU A 107 -12.07 35.06 -4.86
N THR A 108 -11.08 35.62 -4.17
CA THR A 108 -9.91 36.26 -4.79
C THR A 108 -8.62 35.65 -4.25
N PHE A 109 -7.70 35.27 -5.13
CA PHE A 109 -6.37 34.78 -4.80
C PHE A 109 -5.37 35.11 -5.89
N THR A 110 -4.07 35.00 -5.59
CA THR A 110 -3.00 35.30 -6.56
C THR A 110 -2.30 34.02 -6.96
N VAL A 111 -1.99 33.89 -8.27
CA VAL A 111 -1.13 32.86 -8.84
C VAL A 111 0.19 33.49 -9.28
N SER A 112 1.28 32.73 -9.28
CA SER A 112 2.61 33.19 -9.69
C SER A 112 2.85 33.12 -11.20
N GLY A 113 2.04 32.37 -11.92
CA GLY A 113 2.16 32.13 -13.36
C GLY A 113 0.97 31.36 -13.91
N ASP A 114 1.18 30.74 -15.04
CA ASP A 114 0.27 29.82 -15.70
C ASP A 114 0.12 28.54 -14.85
N GLU A 115 -1.10 28.25 -14.42
CA GLU A 115 -1.41 27.12 -13.56
C GLU A 115 -2.75 26.48 -13.98
N TYR A 116 -2.82 25.16 -13.92
CA TYR A 116 -4.10 24.44 -14.03
C TYR A 116 -4.66 24.22 -12.63
N LEU A 117 -5.88 24.73 -12.40
CA LEU A 117 -6.50 24.70 -11.09
C LEU A 117 -7.88 24.06 -11.13
N ILE A 118 -8.25 23.39 -10.05
CA ILE A 118 -9.61 22.92 -9.79
C ILE A 118 -10.11 23.62 -8.53
N VAL A 119 -11.16 24.44 -8.68
CA VAL A 119 -11.73 25.22 -7.57
C VAL A 119 -13.15 24.74 -7.28
N LYS A 120 -13.44 24.43 -6.02
CA LYS A 120 -14.79 24.15 -5.53
C LYS A 120 -15.24 25.26 -4.58
N ILE A 121 -16.49 25.68 -4.71
CA ILE A 121 -17.10 26.73 -3.87
C ILE A 121 -18.49 26.27 -3.43
N ASN A 122 -18.80 26.32 -2.12
CA ASN A 122 -20.10 26.05 -1.52
C ASN A 122 -20.77 24.73 -1.96
N GLY A 123 -19.99 23.68 -2.21
CA GLY A 123 -20.52 22.39 -2.67
C GLY A 123 -21.06 22.39 -4.12
N GLN A 124 -20.86 23.45 -4.86
CA GLN A 124 -21.18 23.53 -6.30
C GLN A 124 -20.29 22.59 -7.12
N ARG A 125 -20.68 22.30 -8.39
CA ARG A 125 -19.75 21.67 -9.33
C ARG A 125 -18.45 22.45 -9.43
N ALA A 126 -17.36 21.79 -9.80
CA ALA A 126 -16.06 22.45 -9.81
C ALA A 126 -15.94 23.51 -10.93
N LEU A 127 -15.07 24.49 -10.74
CA LEU A 127 -14.52 25.32 -11.82
C LEU A 127 -13.10 24.85 -12.12
N VAL A 128 -12.86 24.40 -13.36
CA VAL A 128 -11.53 24.09 -13.86
C VAL A 128 -10.97 25.32 -14.56
N ILE A 129 -9.85 25.81 -14.08
CA ILE A 129 -9.15 26.96 -14.68
C ILE A 129 -7.93 26.42 -15.43
N ALA A 130 -7.94 26.52 -16.74
CA ALA A 130 -6.82 26.13 -17.59
C ALA A 130 -6.10 27.38 -18.10
N ALA A 131 -5.16 27.87 -17.31
CA ALA A 131 -4.30 28.98 -17.69
C ALA A 131 -3.04 28.42 -18.37
N ASP A 132 -2.99 28.45 -19.66
CA ASP A 132 -1.81 28.03 -20.44
C ASP A 132 -0.67 29.07 -20.37
N PRO A 133 0.57 28.65 -20.60
CA PRO A 133 1.65 29.59 -20.86
C PRO A 133 1.34 30.45 -22.10
N ALA A 134 1.82 31.70 -22.10
CA ALA A 134 1.68 32.59 -23.25
C ALA A 134 2.28 31.95 -24.50
N GLU A 135 1.59 32.11 -25.63
CA GLU A 135 2.08 31.57 -26.90
C GLU A 135 3.32 32.34 -27.37
N THR A 136 4.45 31.69 -27.46
CA THR A 136 5.71 32.25 -27.99
C THR A 136 5.95 31.89 -29.46
N ASN A 137 5.14 30.98 -30.02
CA ASN A 137 5.28 30.39 -31.35
C ASN A 137 4.04 30.58 -32.24
N LYS A 138 3.19 31.56 -31.93
CA LYS A 138 2.02 31.88 -32.75
C LYS A 138 2.45 32.31 -34.14
N PRO A 139 2.03 31.60 -35.22
CA PRO A 139 2.39 31.96 -36.57
C PRO A 139 1.58 33.18 -37.04
N ALA A 140 2.07 33.87 -38.07
CA ALA A 140 1.26 34.83 -38.81
C ALA A 140 0.09 34.11 -39.50
N SER A 141 -1.02 34.80 -39.71
CA SER A 141 -2.20 34.22 -40.37
C SER A 141 -2.05 34.08 -41.90
N SER A 142 -0.94 34.58 -42.47
CA SER A 142 -0.61 34.49 -43.90
C SER A 142 0.89 34.68 -44.10
N GLY A 143 1.42 34.24 -45.25
CA GLY A 143 2.84 34.33 -45.59
C GLY A 143 3.33 33.05 -46.26
N THR A 144 4.63 33.06 -46.61
CA THR A 144 5.27 31.88 -47.20
C THR A 144 5.25 30.70 -46.21
N GLY A 145 4.80 29.51 -46.65
CA GLY A 145 4.67 28.33 -45.84
C GLY A 145 3.45 28.33 -44.91
N ILE A 146 2.57 29.34 -44.97
CA ILE A 146 1.34 29.43 -44.21
C ILE A 146 0.12 29.16 -45.10
N TYR A 147 -0.64 28.13 -44.71
CA TYR A 147 -1.81 27.67 -45.47
C TYR A 147 -3.06 27.90 -44.63
N ASN A 148 -3.64 29.13 -44.76
CA ASN A 148 -4.81 29.53 -43.98
C ASN A 148 -6.08 28.91 -44.57
N VAL A 149 -6.74 28.04 -43.81
CA VAL A 149 -7.90 27.25 -44.28
C VAL A 149 -9.11 28.09 -44.68
N LYS A 150 -9.27 29.33 -44.17
CA LYS A 150 -10.35 30.25 -44.53
C LYS A 150 -10.06 31.03 -45.80
N SER A 151 -8.82 31.09 -46.20
CA SER A 151 -8.43 31.86 -47.41
C SER A 151 -8.55 31.00 -48.66
N SER A 152 -8.67 31.70 -49.84
CA SER A 152 -8.50 31.01 -51.11
C SER A 152 -7.14 30.33 -51.22
N PRO A 153 -7.02 29.10 -51.78
CA PRO A 153 -8.08 28.38 -52.49
C PRO A 153 -8.98 27.51 -51.58
N TYR A 154 -8.74 27.42 -50.30
CA TYR A 154 -9.38 26.42 -49.38
C TYR A 154 -10.81 26.79 -49.03
N ASN A 155 -11.05 28.02 -48.60
CA ASN A 155 -12.38 28.56 -48.25
C ASN A 155 -13.20 27.67 -47.31
N ALA A 156 -12.58 27.17 -46.27
CA ALA A 156 -13.21 26.32 -45.26
C ALA A 156 -14.41 27.02 -44.60
N ASP A 157 -15.53 26.29 -44.47
CA ASP A 157 -16.65 26.77 -43.65
C ASP A 157 -16.24 26.84 -42.17
N SER A 158 -16.20 28.05 -41.64
CA SER A 158 -15.84 28.38 -40.25
C SER A 158 -17.06 28.68 -39.39
N THR A 159 -18.27 28.41 -39.89
CA THR A 159 -19.53 28.63 -39.16
C THR A 159 -20.04 27.36 -38.49
N GLY A 160 -19.52 26.21 -38.90
CA GLY A 160 -20.01 24.87 -38.45
C GLY A 160 -21.29 24.46 -39.14
N ALA A 161 -21.74 25.13 -40.18
CA ALA A 161 -22.91 24.70 -40.96
C ALA A 161 -22.56 23.54 -41.92
N GLY A 162 -21.46 23.69 -42.68
CA GLY A 162 -20.97 22.68 -43.63
C GLY A 162 -19.72 21.94 -43.14
N MET A 163 -19.28 20.96 -43.95
CA MET A 163 -18.06 20.19 -43.70
C MET A 163 -16.84 20.97 -44.24
N ALA A 164 -15.83 21.13 -43.43
CA ALA A 164 -14.55 21.74 -43.76
C ALA A 164 -13.46 20.70 -44.11
N THR A 165 -13.77 19.40 -44.12
CA THR A 165 -12.81 18.30 -44.30
C THR A 165 -11.90 18.50 -45.51
N THR A 166 -12.51 18.67 -46.70
CA THR A 166 -11.75 18.78 -47.94
C THR A 166 -10.86 20.03 -47.94
N ALA A 167 -11.36 21.17 -47.44
CA ALA A 167 -10.60 22.40 -47.35
C ALA A 167 -9.37 22.26 -46.45
N ILE A 168 -9.55 21.69 -45.25
CA ILE A 168 -8.45 21.49 -44.30
C ILE A 168 -7.46 20.43 -44.82
N GLN A 169 -7.96 19.32 -45.40
CA GLN A 169 -7.07 18.30 -45.95
C GLN A 169 -6.26 18.80 -47.17
N ASN A 170 -6.81 19.65 -48.02
CA ASN A 170 -6.08 20.26 -49.12
C ASN A 170 -4.99 21.18 -48.57
N ALA A 171 -5.26 21.98 -47.54
CA ALA A 171 -4.23 22.80 -46.87
C ALA A 171 -3.11 21.94 -46.26
N ILE A 172 -3.44 20.78 -45.67
CA ILE A 172 -2.45 19.80 -45.15
C ILE A 172 -1.62 19.23 -46.30
N ASN A 173 -2.25 18.91 -47.44
CA ASN A 173 -1.55 18.37 -48.61
C ASN A 173 -0.58 19.39 -49.22
N ASP A 174 -0.99 20.67 -49.31
CA ASP A 174 -0.14 21.74 -49.83
C ASP A 174 1.00 22.07 -48.84
N ALA A 175 0.71 22.09 -47.54
CA ALA A 175 1.71 22.27 -46.48
C ALA A 175 2.80 21.18 -46.50
N ALA A 176 2.43 19.95 -46.75
CA ALA A 176 3.37 18.80 -46.87
C ALA A 176 4.30 18.92 -48.08
N ASN A 177 3.94 19.73 -49.09
CA ASN A 177 4.75 19.98 -50.26
C ASN A 177 5.65 21.25 -50.14
N TYR A 178 5.62 21.92 -48.99
CA TYR A 178 6.44 23.08 -48.75
C TYR A 178 7.91 22.72 -48.55
N THR A 179 8.79 23.20 -49.38
CA THR A 179 10.24 22.84 -49.34
C THR A 179 11.10 23.75 -48.46
N GLY A 180 10.51 24.78 -47.86
CA GLY A 180 11.22 25.72 -46.99
C GLY A 180 11.26 25.37 -45.51
N GLY A 181 10.93 24.13 -45.15
CA GLY A 181 10.82 23.62 -43.77
C GLY A 181 9.43 23.06 -43.48
N GLN A 182 8.98 23.10 -42.26
CA GLN A 182 7.64 22.61 -41.86
C GLN A 182 6.54 23.58 -42.37
N GLY A 183 5.58 23.08 -43.18
CA GLY A 183 4.43 23.86 -43.64
C GLY A 183 3.37 23.98 -42.53
N ILE A 184 2.81 25.21 -42.39
CA ILE A 184 1.86 25.50 -41.31
C ILE A 184 0.44 25.63 -41.88
N VAL A 185 -0.44 24.71 -41.48
CA VAL A 185 -1.90 24.80 -41.71
C VAL A 185 -2.49 25.68 -40.62
N TYR A 186 -2.91 26.89 -40.95
CA TYR A 186 -3.46 27.85 -39.99
C TYR A 186 -4.99 27.75 -39.98
N VAL A 187 -5.55 27.39 -38.82
CA VAL A 187 -6.99 27.33 -38.57
C VAL A 187 -7.40 28.52 -37.71
N PRO A 188 -7.97 29.60 -38.29
CA PRO A 188 -8.41 30.77 -37.54
C PRO A 188 -9.58 30.48 -36.61
N ALA A 189 -9.88 31.41 -35.68
CA ALA A 189 -11.06 31.33 -34.84
C ALA A 189 -12.35 31.08 -35.69
N GLY A 190 -13.18 30.14 -35.25
CA GLY A 190 -14.38 29.65 -35.92
C GLY A 190 -14.70 28.22 -35.58
N ILE A 191 -15.77 27.67 -36.14
CA ILE A 191 -16.23 26.29 -35.93
C ILE A 191 -16.09 25.49 -37.20
N TYR A 192 -15.30 24.43 -37.19
CA TYR A 192 -14.98 23.62 -38.37
C TYR A 192 -15.38 22.18 -38.12
N LYS A 193 -16.47 21.74 -38.75
CA LYS A 193 -16.83 20.31 -38.78
C LYS A 193 -15.92 19.58 -39.77
N ALA A 194 -15.24 18.54 -39.30
CA ALA A 194 -14.33 17.79 -40.16
C ALA A 194 -14.49 16.28 -39.99
N GLY A 195 -14.41 15.55 -41.09
CA GLY A 195 -14.17 14.13 -41.15
C GLY A 195 -12.73 13.78 -40.79
N ASN A 196 -12.26 12.60 -41.19
CA ASN A 196 -10.89 12.18 -40.93
C ASN A 196 -9.89 13.17 -41.56
N LEU A 197 -8.87 13.57 -40.80
CA LEU A 197 -7.75 14.40 -41.25
C LEU A 197 -6.45 13.62 -41.11
N GLN A 198 -5.79 13.38 -42.24
CA GLN A 198 -4.48 12.73 -42.29
C GLN A 198 -3.37 13.77 -42.23
N LEU A 199 -2.66 13.80 -41.12
CA LEU A 199 -1.51 14.69 -40.88
C LEU A 199 -0.24 14.09 -41.50
N LYS A 200 0.37 14.78 -42.45
CA LYS A 200 1.53 14.31 -43.20
C LYS A 200 2.84 14.75 -42.58
N SER A 201 3.95 14.16 -43.04
CA SER A 201 5.29 14.60 -42.64
C SER A 201 5.49 16.07 -42.92
N ASP A 202 6.29 16.74 -42.09
CA ASP A 202 6.65 18.16 -42.18
C ASP A 202 5.44 19.12 -42.18
N VAL A 203 4.33 18.73 -41.51
CA VAL A 203 3.14 19.56 -41.37
C VAL A 203 2.91 19.93 -39.90
N ALA A 204 2.66 21.23 -39.68
CA ALA A 204 2.20 21.77 -38.42
C ALA A 204 0.76 22.26 -38.55
N LEU A 205 -0.18 21.67 -37.83
CA LEU A 205 -1.58 22.11 -37.71
C LEU A 205 -1.69 23.11 -36.55
N TYR A 206 -1.89 24.39 -36.85
CA TYR A 206 -2.08 25.41 -35.82
C TYR A 206 -3.56 25.75 -35.66
N LEU A 207 -4.06 25.63 -34.40
CA LEU A 207 -5.42 26.04 -34.05
C LEU A 207 -5.37 27.36 -33.25
N GLU A 208 -5.83 28.47 -33.83
CA GLU A 208 -5.90 29.75 -33.15
C GLU A 208 -6.86 29.68 -31.94
N GLY A 209 -6.57 30.46 -30.88
CA GLY A 209 -7.49 30.61 -29.76
C GLY A 209 -8.89 31.00 -30.20
N GLY A 210 -9.93 30.22 -29.83
CA GLY A 210 -11.29 30.36 -30.32
C GLY A 210 -11.63 29.54 -31.59
N ALA A 211 -10.64 28.86 -32.21
CA ALA A 211 -10.92 27.86 -33.23
C ALA A 211 -11.46 26.56 -32.56
N VAL A 212 -12.49 25.97 -33.14
CA VAL A 212 -13.05 24.68 -32.72
C VAL A 212 -13.07 23.74 -33.91
N LEU A 213 -12.24 22.70 -33.84
CA LEU A 213 -12.36 21.55 -34.72
C LEU A 213 -13.37 20.58 -34.10
N ARG A 214 -14.47 20.31 -34.83
CA ARG A 214 -15.65 19.58 -34.28
C ARG A 214 -15.88 18.26 -35.00
N PHE A 215 -15.88 17.18 -34.22
CA PHE A 215 -16.34 15.87 -34.68
C PHE A 215 -17.85 15.87 -34.87
N THR A 216 -18.36 15.36 -36.01
CA THR A 216 -19.82 15.37 -36.29
C THR A 216 -20.54 14.30 -35.47
N GLY A 217 -19.89 13.17 -35.23
CA GLY A 217 -20.48 11.99 -34.60
C GLY A 217 -21.35 11.17 -35.54
N VAL A 218 -21.38 11.46 -36.83
CA VAL A 218 -22.17 10.72 -37.83
C VAL A 218 -21.23 9.79 -38.60
N ALA A 219 -21.43 8.48 -38.50
CA ALA A 219 -20.51 7.47 -39.03
C ALA A 219 -20.24 7.61 -40.54
N SER A 220 -21.22 8.07 -41.34
CA SER A 220 -21.05 8.25 -42.78
C SER A 220 -20.04 9.35 -43.15
N ASP A 221 -19.64 10.21 -42.21
CA ASP A 221 -18.68 11.27 -42.42
C ASP A 221 -17.23 10.82 -42.27
N TYR A 222 -17.02 9.53 -41.84
CA TYR A 222 -15.75 8.96 -41.47
C TYR A 222 -15.48 7.59 -42.08
N THR A 223 -14.19 7.24 -42.11
CA THR A 223 -13.78 5.86 -42.36
C THR A 223 -13.71 5.11 -41.03
N VAL A 224 -14.37 3.95 -40.92
CA VAL A 224 -14.25 3.08 -39.77
C VAL A 224 -12.87 2.41 -39.77
N ASN A 225 -12.13 2.53 -38.69
CA ASN A 225 -10.80 1.95 -38.54
C ASN A 225 -10.83 0.62 -37.77
N TRP A 226 -11.71 0.49 -36.77
CA TRP A 226 -11.85 -0.73 -36.00
C TRP A 226 -13.24 -0.84 -35.37
N HIS A 227 -13.57 -2.03 -34.87
CA HIS A 227 -14.85 -2.30 -34.22
C HIS A 227 -14.61 -2.74 -32.77
N LYS A 228 -15.28 -2.10 -31.81
CA LYS A 228 -15.19 -2.47 -30.40
C LYS A 228 -16.23 -3.56 -30.09
N ASP A 229 -15.78 -4.81 -30.00
CA ASP A 229 -16.65 -5.97 -29.82
C ASP A 229 -17.50 -5.89 -28.55
N SER A 230 -16.88 -5.47 -27.44
CA SER A 230 -17.57 -5.39 -26.13
C SER A 230 -18.74 -4.41 -26.08
N GLN A 231 -18.80 -3.44 -26.99
CA GLN A 231 -19.85 -2.42 -27.08
C GLN A 231 -20.61 -2.50 -28.39
N ASN A 232 -20.23 -3.38 -29.29
CA ASN A 232 -20.74 -3.47 -30.66
C ASN A 232 -20.78 -2.09 -31.35
N ARG A 233 -19.62 -1.43 -31.38
CA ARG A 233 -19.47 -0.03 -31.80
C ARG A 233 -18.33 0.16 -32.78
N ASP A 234 -18.59 0.87 -33.88
CA ASP A 234 -17.57 1.28 -34.82
C ASP A 234 -16.81 2.51 -34.31
N VAL A 235 -15.51 2.50 -34.54
CA VAL A 235 -14.57 3.54 -34.07
C VAL A 235 -13.70 4.02 -35.24
N THR A 236 -13.46 5.33 -35.28
CA THR A 236 -12.59 5.97 -36.30
C THR A 236 -11.37 6.61 -35.66
N TRP A 237 -10.28 6.70 -36.40
CA TRP A 237 -9.14 7.58 -36.09
C TRP A 237 -9.40 8.94 -36.73
N TRP A 238 -9.66 9.95 -35.90
CA TRP A 238 -10.10 11.24 -36.44
C TRP A 238 -8.96 12.07 -37.00
N LEU A 239 -7.99 12.52 -36.14
CA LEU A 239 -6.76 13.17 -36.57
C LEU A 239 -5.64 12.14 -36.43
N TYR A 240 -5.11 11.67 -37.54
CA TYR A 240 -4.15 10.59 -37.54
C TYR A 240 -2.98 10.82 -38.49
N THR A 241 -1.87 10.15 -38.26
CA THR A 241 -0.71 10.19 -39.14
C THR A 241 -0.67 8.95 -40.04
N PRO A 242 -0.21 9.03 -41.29
CA PRO A 242 0.12 7.83 -42.06
C PRO A 242 1.38 7.19 -41.45
N THR A 243 1.50 5.87 -41.59
CA THR A 243 2.70 5.14 -41.17
C THR A 243 3.96 5.68 -41.83
N GLY A 244 5.01 5.91 -41.04
CA GLY A 244 6.26 6.52 -41.51
C GLY A 244 6.21 8.03 -41.58
N ALA A 245 5.16 8.68 -41.07
CA ALA A 245 5.16 10.14 -40.95
C ALA A 245 6.25 10.61 -39.96
N ASP A 246 6.88 11.72 -40.29
CA ASP A 246 7.92 12.35 -39.50
C ASP A 246 7.69 13.84 -39.35
N ASN A 247 8.11 14.42 -38.20
CA ASN A 247 8.07 15.87 -37.95
C ASN A 247 6.64 16.48 -38.11
N VAL A 248 5.67 15.87 -37.35
CA VAL A 248 4.27 16.30 -37.36
C VAL A 248 3.97 17.08 -36.09
N LYS A 249 3.25 18.21 -36.22
CA LYS A 249 2.90 19.03 -35.07
C LYS A 249 1.43 19.43 -35.08
N ILE A 250 0.77 19.34 -33.89
CA ILE A 250 -0.52 19.98 -33.60
C ILE A 250 -0.29 20.98 -32.48
N TYR A 251 -0.61 22.25 -32.67
CA TYR A 251 -0.35 23.26 -31.64
C TYR A 251 -1.31 24.46 -31.69
N GLY A 252 -1.19 25.34 -30.70
CA GLY A 252 -2.04 26.54 -30.57
C GLY A 252 -2.92 26.49 -29.32
N ARG A 253 -3.97 27.31 -29.32
CA ARG A 253 -4.87 27.44 -28.16
C ARG A 253 -6.35 27.24 -28.55
N GLY A 254 -6.62 26.60 -29.69
CA GLY A 254 -7.95 26.19 -30.08
C GLY A 254 -8.47 24.97 -29.32
N THR A 255 -9.62 24.47 -29.73
CA THR A 255 -10.31 23.32 -29.15
C THR A 255 -10.49 22.21 -30.20
N ILE A 256 -10.23 20.97 -29.79
CA ILE A 256 -10.56 19.78 -30.56
C ILE A 256 -11.68 19.05 -29.80
N ASP A 257 -12.87 19.12 -30.33
CA ASP A 257 -14.11 18.65 -29.66
C ASP A 257 -14.62 17.35 -30.29
N GLY A 258 -14.45 16.27 -29.55
CA GLY A 258 -14.82 14.91 -29.98
C GLY A 258 -16.32 14.65 -30.02
N ASN A 259 -17.17 15.55 -29.47
CA ASN A 259 -18.65 15.34 -29.46
C ASN A 259 -19.09 13.94 -29.06
N GLY A 260 -18.31 13.33 -28.17
CA GLY A 260 -18.37 11.91 -27.90
C GLY A 260 -19.66 11.44 -27.28
N LYS A 261 -20.26 12.26 -26.40
CA LYS A 261 -21.57 11.90 -25.81
C LYS A 261 -22.64 11.74 -26.87
N TYR A 262 -22.72 12.69 -27.81
CA TYR A 262 -23.66 12.63 -28.93
C TYR A 262 -23.36 11.44 -29.86
N ALA A 263 -22.10 11.30 -30.25
CA ALA A 263 -21.66 10.24 -31.14
C ALA A 263 -21.98 8.86 -30.60
N THR A 264 -21.68 8.60 -29.33
CA THR A 264 -21.86 7.27 -28.69
C THR A 264 -23.30 6.98 -28.35
N THR A 265 -24.04 7.95 -27.82
CA THR A 265 -25.42 7.71 -27.34
C THR A 265 -26.47 7.79 -28.43
N THR A 266 -26.24 8.60 -29.49
CA THR A 266 -27.20 8.82 -30.56
C THR A 266 -26.91 7.96 -31.80
N ASN A 267 -25.62 7.80 -32.13
CA ASN A 267 -25.20 7.15 -33.38
C ASN A 267 -24.45 5.83 -33.18
N ASN A 268 -24.22 5.43 -31.92
CA ASN A 268 -23.40 4.25 -31.55
C ASN A 268 -22.04 4.22 -32.29
N PHE A 269 -21.39 5.39 -32.36
CA PHE A 269 -20.16 5.62 -33.09
C PHE A 269 -19.17 6.37 -32.20
N ALA A 270 -17.86 6.12 -32.32
CA ALA A 270 -16.84 6.79 -31.52
C ALA A 270 -15.61 7.16 -32.33
N SER A 271 -14.76 8.00 -31.74
CA SER A 271 -13.46 8.33 -32.31
C SER A 271 -12.35 8.22 -31.26
N ASN A 272 -11.18 7.68 -31.67
CA ASN A 272 -9.92 8.11 -31.09
C ASN A 272 -9.61 9.47 -31.73
N ILE A 273 -9.41 10.51 -30.89
CA ILE A 273 -9.37 11.90 -31.42
C ILE A 273 -8.03 12.18 -32.10
N ILE A 274 -6.91 11.83 -31.44
CA ILE A 274 -5.56 12.07 -31.99
C ILE A 274 -4.81 10.74 -31.97
N VAL A 275 -4.38 10.28 -33.14
CA VAL A 275 -3.78 8.97 -33.34
C VAL A 275 -2.46 9.08 -34.11
N PRO A 276 -1.35 9.45 -33.45
CA PRO A 276 -0.02 9.30 -34.03
C PRO A 276 0.28 7.80 -34.11
N ILE A 277 0.33 7.26 -35.34
CA ILE A 277 0.52 5.84 -35.53
C ILE A 277 1.68 5.56 -36.49
N GLY A 278 2.67 4.75 -36.04
CA GLY A 278 3.87 4.47 -36.82
C GLY A 278 4.63 5.76 -37.18
N THR A 279 4.68 6.74 -36.28
CA THR A 279 5.15 8.10 -36.52
C THR A 279 6.41 8.38 -35.71
N THR A 280 7.32 9.16 -36.26
CA THR A 280 8.51 9.66 -35.56
C THR A 280 8.39 11.18 -35.39
N ASN A 281 8.94 11.73 -34.28
CA ASN A 281 9.02 13.16 -34.02
C ASN A 281 7.66 13.87 -34.11
N PHE A 282 6.70 13.43 -33.27
CA PHE A 282 5.38 14.05 -33.18
C PHE A 282 5.32 15.01 -31.98
N THR A 283 4.77 16.23 -32.21
CA THR A 283 4.55 17.20 -31.15
C THR A 283 3.09 17.61 -31.03
N PHE A 284 2.54 17.58 -29.82
CA PHE A 284 1.29 18.24 -29.47
C PHE A 284 1.56 19.32 -28.43
N ASP A 285 1.08 20.55 -28.62
CA ASP A 285 1.32 21.68 -27.71
C ASP A 285 0.12 22.62 -27.63
N GLY A 286 -0.74 22.42 -26.66
CA GLY A 286 -1.67 23.43 -26.18
C GLY A 286 -3.13 23.37 -26.56
N PRO A 287 -3.62 22.79 -27.67
CA PRO A 287 -5.06 22.74 -27.91
C PRO A 287 -5.80 21.98 -26.79
N LEU A 288 -7.01 22.46 -26.49
CA LEU A 288 -7.88 21.78 -25.50
C LEU A 288 -8.64 20.66 -26.22
N ILE A 289 -8.51 19.44 -25.71
CA ILE A 289 -9.27 18.27 -26.16
C ILE A 289 -10.46 18.08 -25.23
N ARG A 290 -11.65 17.81 -25.77
CA ARG A 290 -12.84 17.58 -24.95
C ARG A 290 -13.80 16.57 -25.54
N ASP A 291 -14.62 15.99 -24.67
CA ASP A 291 -15.77 15.11 -25.01
C ASP A 291 -15.38 13.96 -25.94
N SER A 292 -14.41 13.16 -25.54
CA SER A 292 -13.97 11.98 -26.26
C SER A 292 -14.99 10.85 -26.13
N GLY A 293 -15.28 10.15 -27.22
CA GLY A 293 -16.17 8.98 -27.24
C GLY A 293 -15.45 7.64 -27.06
N SER A 294 -14.12 7.66 -27.09
CA SER A 294 -13.19 6.56 -26.85
C SER A 294 -11.89 7.18 -26.34
N TRP A 295 -10.77 6.46 -26.31
CA TRP A 295 -9.46 6.96 -25.90
C TRP A 295 -9.10 8.24 -26.70
N ALA A 296 -8.87 9.36 -25.99
CA ALA A 296 -8.74 10.65 -26.66
C ALA A 296 -7.45 10.76 -27.47
N VAL A 297 -6.31 10.38 -26.88
CA VAL A 297 -5.00 10.45 -27.53
C VAL A 297 -4.37 9.06 -27.48
N THR A 298 -4.14 8.48 -28.66
CA THR A 298 -3.73 7.08 -28.81
C THR A 298 -2.49 6.97 -29.68
N PRO A 299 -1.31 7.40 -29.19
CA PRO A 299 -0.08 7.10 -29.90
C PRO A 299 0.15 5.57 -29.91
N ALA A 300 0.48 5.04 -31.08
CA ALA A 300 0.72 3.60 -31.24
C ALA A 300 1.91 3.34 -32.17
N ARG A 301 2.84 2.46 -31.72
CA ARG A 301 4.03 2.06 -32.49
C ARG A 301 4.78 3.27 -33.07
N SER A 302 5.00 4.26 -32.20
CA SER A 302 5.56 5.56 -32.59
C SER A 302 6.75 5.91 -31.69
N ASN A 303 7.63 6.81 -32.19
CA ASN A 303 8.86 7.13 -31.50
C ASN A 303 9.11 8.65 -31.44
N ASP A 304 9.78 9.13 -30.38
CA ASP A 304 10.12 10.52 -30.18
C ASP A 304 8.88 11.45 -30.16
N LEU A 305 7.98 11.23 -29.22
CA LEU A 305 6.71 11.94 -29.09
C LEU A 305 6.75 12.94 -27.93
N THR A 306 6.22 14.13 -28.14
CA THR A 306 6.09 15.17 -27.13
C THR A 306 4.67 15.70 -27.03
N PHE A 307 4.05 15.62 -25.86
CA PHE A 307 2.74 16.18 -25.55
C PHE A 307 2.90 17.21 -24.43
N LYS A 308 2.66 18.49 -24.72
CA LYS A 308 2.79 19.59 -23.75
C LYS A 308 1.51 20.40 -23.64
N ASN A 309 1.34 21.02 -22.48
CA ASN A 309 0.20 21.92 -22.21
C ASN A 309 -1.13 21.23 -22.57
N MET A 310 -1.26 19.94 -22.22
CA MET A 310 -2.37 19.11 -22.67
C MET A 310 -3.55 19.19 -21.69
N LYS A 311 -4.70 19.63 -22.19
CA LYS A 311 -5.97 19.66 -21.46
C LYS A 311 -6.91 18.65 -22.09
N ILE A 312 -7.27 17.59 -21.36
CA ILE A 312 -8.26 16.61 -21.79
C ILE A 312 -9.45 16.70 -20.83
N PHE A 313 -10.55 17.26 -21.32
CA PHE A 313 -11.77 17.49 -20.54
C PHE A 313 -12.86 16.54 -21.01
N ASN A 314 -12.88 15.36 -20.40
CA ASN A 314 -13.88 14.33 -20.69
C ASN A 314 -15.00 14.34 -19.64
N ARG A 315 -15.99 13.50 -19.85
CA ARG A 315 -17.22 13.41 -19.06
C ARG A 315 -17.12 12.26 -18.06
N PHE A 316 -17.74 12.41 -16.88
CA PHE A 316 -17.84 11.33 -15.89
C PHE A 316 -19.04 10.37 -16.17
N ASP A 317 -19.91 10.70 -17.09
CA ASP A 317 -21.09 9.90 -17.47
C ASP A 317 -20.90 9.11 -18.77
N MET A 318 -19.65 8.84 -19.16
CA MET A 318 -19.31 8.10 -20.36
C MET A 318 -18.00 7.33 -20.14
N GLY A 319 -18.03 6.02 -20.27
CA GLY A 319 -16.86 5.15 -20.12
C GLY A 319 -15.97 5.11 -21.36
N GLU A 320 -14.80 4.50 -21.22
CA GLU A 320 -13.76 4.32 -22.25
C GLU A 320 -13.22 5.64 -22.81
N ASN A 321 -13.33 6.72 -22.05
CA ASN A 321 -12.88 8.04 -22.43
C ASN A 321 -11.53 8.38 -21.80
N ASP A 322 -10.61 7.40 -21.84
CA ASP A 322 -9.24 7.55 -21.39
C ASP A 322 -8.62 8.83 -21.97
N GLY A 323 -7.65 9.39 -21.26
CA GLY A 323 -6.98 10.61 -21.69
C GLY A 323 -5.93 10.32 -22.76
N ILE A 324 -4.71 9.99 -22.33
CA ILE A 324 -3.64 9.56 -23.22
C ILE A 324 -3.21 8.13 -22.87
N ASP A 325 -3.33 7.26 -23.86
CA ASP A 325 -2.88 5.87 -23.84
C ASP A 325 -1.63 5.72 -24.70
N VAL A 326 -0.47 5.67 -24.08
CA VAL A 326 0.77 5.41 -24.80
C VAL A 326 0.89 3.93 -25.09
N ASN A 327 0.69 3.55 -26.35
CA ASN A 327 0.68 2.16 -26.78
C ASN A 327 1.92 1.84 -27.62
N GLU A 328 2.67 0.79 -27.19
CA GLU A 328 3.76 0.22 -28.00
C GLU A 328 4.68 1.30 -28.61
N SER A 329 4.95 2.38 -27.87
CA SER A 329 5.70 3.54 -28.32
C SER A 329 6.91 3.81 -27.43
N GLN A 330 7.91 4.51 -27.95
CA GLN A 330 9.18 4.77 -27.28
C GLN A 330 9.50 6.26 -27.26
N ASN A 331 10.30 6.70 -26.26
CA ASN A 331 10.75 8.08 -26.11
C ASN A 331 9.59 9.07 -26.07
N VAL A 332 8.67 8.90 -25.14
CA VAL A 332 7.46 9.73 -25.03
C VAL A 332 7.54 10.63 -23.81
N LEU A 333 7.35 11.94 -24.04
CA LEU A 333 7.21 12.94 -22.99
C LEU A 333 5.78 13.50 -22.97
N VAL A 334 5.11 13.38 -21.83
CA VAL A 334 3.84 14.05 -21.55
C VAL A 334 4.08 15.03 -20.41
N GLN A 335 3.98 16.33 -20.66
CA GLN A 335 4.39 17.34 -19.70
C GLN A 335 3.41 18.50 -19.61
N HIS A 336 3.20 18.99 -18.38
CA HIS A 336 2.33 20.11 -18.05
C HIS A 336 0.91 19.90 -18.61
N GLY A 337 0.08 19.20 -17.85
CA GLY A 337 -1.26 18.84 -18.34
C GLY A 337 -2.28 18.57 -17.24
N ILE A 338 -3.54 18.57 -17.66
CA ILE A 338 -4.68 18.17 -16.82
C ILE A 338 -5.59 17.22 -17.60
N GLY A 339 -5.82 16.05 -17.03
CA GLY A 339 -6.71 15.02 -17.58
C GLY A 339 -7.89 14.78 -16.65
N ILE A 340 -9.10 14.93 -17.19
CA ILE A 340 -10.37 14.74 -16.47
C ILE A 340 -11.26 13.78 -17.26
N GLY A 341 -11.80 12.75 -16.61
CA GLY A 341 -12.73 11.82 -17.26
C GLY A 341 -13.20 10.71 -16.33
N LEU A 342 -14.05 9.83 -16.85
CA LEU A 342 -14.47 8.65 -16.11
C LEU A 342 -13.33 7.64 -16.05
N ASP A 343 -12.61 7.44 -17.15
CA ASP A 343 -11.57 6.42 -17.28
C ASP A 343 -10.15 6.99 -17.07
N ASP A 344 -9.09 6.22 -17.37
CA ASP A 344 -7.69 6.50 -17.04
C ASP A 344 -7.13 7.74 -17.75
N PRO A 345 -6.79 8.85 -17.10
CA PRO A 345 -6.28 10.03 -17.79
C PRO A 345 -4.89 9.85 -18.39
N TYR A 346 -4.03 9.02 -17.76
CA TYR A 346 -2.63 8.83 -18.13
C TYR A 346 -2.23 7.37 -17.93
N THR A 347 -1.95 6.68 -19.04
CA THR A 347 -1.60 5.26 -18.97
C THR A 347 -0.65 4.82 -20.09
N THR A 348 0.05 3.69 -19.86
CA THR A 348 0.80 2.96 -20.88
C THR A 348 0.19 1.58 -21.07
N LYS A 349 0.08 1.12 -22.31
CA LYS A 349 -0.50 -0.20 -22.65
C LYS A 349 0.32 -0.86 -23.76
N SER A 350 0.27 -2.18 -23.83
CA SER A 350 0.79 -2.91 -24.98
C SER A 350 -0.15 -4.07 -25.34
N TRP A 351 -0.39 -4.23 -26.62
CA TRP A 351 -1.32 -5.21 -27.17
C TRP A 351 -0.64 -6.09 -28.20
N ASP A 352 -1.32 -7.05 -28.71
CA ASP A 352 -0.92 -7.81 -29.89
C ASP A 352 -1.96 -7.59 -31.01
N GLN A 353 -1.82 -8.25 -32.14
CA GLN A 353 -2.75 -8.13 -33.27
C GLN A 353 -4.03 -8.96 -33.11
N THR A 354 -4.36 -9.43 -31.90
CA THR A 354 -5.57 -10.20 -31.62
C THR A 354 -6.63 -9.40 -30.88
N VAL A 355 -6.29 -8.22 -30.38
CA VAL A 355 -7.21 -7.33 -29.67
C VAL A 355 -7.85 -6.35 -30.64
N ASP A 356 -9.14 -6.12 -30.49
CA ASP A 356 -9.95 -5.30 -31.41
C ASP A 356 -9.33 -3.96 -31.77
N ILE A 357 -8.86 -3.18 -30.79
CA ILE A 357 -8.25 -1.87 -31.00
C ILE A 357 -6.94 -1.93 -31.79
N SER A 358 -6.16 -2.97 -31.63
CA SER A 358 -4.84 -3.11 -32.24
C SER A 358 -4.81 -3.90 -33.55
N LEU A 359 -5.95 -4.50 -33.93
CA LEU A 359 -6.08 -5.24 -35.20
C LEU A 359 -5.72 -4.40 -36.42
N SER A 360 -6.04 -3.10 -36.39
CA SER A 360 -5.80 -2.16 -37.50
C SER A 360 -4.47 -1.46 -37.41
N TRP A 361 -3.68 -1.68 -36.35
CA TRP A 361 -2.39 -0.98 -36.22
C TRP A 361 -1.35 -1.57 -37.19
N PRO A 362 -0.66 -0.71 -37.94
CA PRO A 362 0.34 -1.18 -38.91
C PRO A 362 1.59 -1.72 -38.21
N GLY A 363 2.31 -2.58 -38.89
CA GLY A 363 3.55 -3.16 -38.40
C GLY A 363 3.35 -4.27 -37.35
N SER A 364 4.42 -4.72 -36.75
CA SER A 364 4.43 -5.71 -35.66
C SER A 364 4.26 -5.03 -34.30
N PRO A 365 3.74 -5.73 -33.29
CA PRO A 365 3.71 -5.25 -31.92
C PRO A 365 5.10 -4.87 -31.39
N GLU A 366 5.19 -3.77 -30.66
CA GLU A 366 6.45 -3.20 -30.16
C GLU A 366 6.40 -3.03 -28.64
N PRO A 367 7.56 -2.99 -27.96
CA PRO A 367 7.61 -2.68 -26.53
C PRO A 367 7.29 -1.21 -26.28
N VAL A 368 6.87 -0.89 -25.05
CA VAL A 368 6.84 0.48 -24.52
C VAL A 368 8.17 0.72 -23.80
N SER A 369 8.83 1.84 -24.08
CA SER A 369 10.03 2.22 -23.34
C SER A 369 10.29 3.71 -23.29
N ASN A 370 10.94 4.16 -22.20
CA ASN A 370 11.33 5.54 -21.97
C ASN A 370 10.12 6.50 -22.10
N VAL A 371 9.12 6.33 -21.23
CA VAL A 371 7.91 7.16 -21.18
C VAL A 371 7.91 7.98 -19.90
N VAL A 372 7.80 9.29 -20.02
CA VAL A 372 7.80 10.22 -18.89
C VAL A 372 6.50 11.03 -18.88
N PHE A 373 5.78 10.93 -17.78
CA PHE A 373 4.63 11.77 -17.42
C PHE A 373 5.08 12.74 -16.33
N ASP A 374 5.09 14.04 -16.60
CA ASP A 374 5.68 15.06 -15.74
C ASP A 374 4.76 16.26 -15.57
N ASP A 375 4.57 16.75 -14.35
CA ASP A 375 3.77 17.92 -14.01
C ASP A 375 2.32 17.83 -14.50
N LEU A 376 1.61 16.80 -14.04
CA LEU A 376 0.25 16.48 -14.47
C LEU A 376 -0.75 16.55 -13.32
N ILE A 377 -2.01 16.85 -13.66
CA ILE A 377 -3.16 16.75 -12.76
C ILE A 377 -4.12 15.70 -13.31
N SER A 378 -4.51 14.73 -12.49
CA SER A 378 -5.52 13.73 -12.84
C SER A 378 -6.78 13.86 -11.98
N TRP A 379 -7.95 13.73 -12.62
CA TRP A 379 -9.26 13.63 -11.97
C TRP A 379 -10.11 12.57 -12.67
N THR A 380 -10.34 11.42 -12.02
CA THR A 380 -10.96 10.27 -12.68
C THR A 380 -11.74 9.40 -11.70
N VAL A 381 -12.61 8.54 -12.21
CA VAL A 381 -13.23 7.45 -11.43
C VAL A 381 -12.34 6.21 -11.42
N CYS A 382 -11.34 6.12 -12.31
CA CYS A 382 -10.38 5.01 -12.41
C CYS A 382 -9.05 5.29 -11.69
N PHE A 383 -7.93 5.09 -12.37
CA PHE A 383 -6.59 5.32 -11.81
C PHE A 383 -6.11 6.73 -12.14
N GLY A 384 -5.55 7.41 -11.16
CA GLY A 384 -4.90 8.70 -11.39
C GLY A 384 -3.72 8.57 -12.34
N TYR A 385 -2.79 7.63 -12.05
CA TYR A 385 -1.66 7.27 -12.91
C TYR A 385 -1.53 5.75 -12.97
N LYS A 386 -1.43 5.20 -14.18
CA LYS A 386 -1.52 3.75 -14.40
C LYS A 386 -0.50 3.22 -15.40
N VAL A 387 0.06 2.06 -15.11
CA VAL A 387 0.71 1.19 -16.09
C VAL A 387 -0.20 -0.02 -16.31
N GLY A 388 -0.70 -0.19 -17.52
CA GLY A 388 -1.63 -1.29 -17.86
C GLY A 388 -3.01 -0.81 -18.32
N GLN A 389 -3.91 -1.71 -18.58
CA GLN A 389 -4.07 -3.17 -18.32
C GLN A 389 -3.39 -4.08 -19.36
N GLY A 390 -3.21 -3.64 -20.61
CA GLY A 390 -2.60 -4.42 -21.68
C GLY A 390 -1.11 -4.60 -21.46
N MET A 391 -0.64 -5.85 -21.45
CA MET A 391 0.73 -6.25 -21.15
C MET A 391 1.21 -7.37 -22.10
N ARG A 392 0.90 -7.24 -23.39
CA ARG A 392 1.30 -8.25 -24.39
C ARG A 392 2.78 -8.15 -24.73
N GLN A 393 3.33 -6.93 -24.73
CA GLN A 393 4.74 -6.65 -24.96
C GLN A 393 5.39 -6.15 -23.66
N ASN A 394 6.71 -6.18 -23.59
CA ASN A 394 7.46 -5.63 -22.47
C ASN A 394 7.26 -4.12 -22.37
N GLN A 395 7.29 -3.61 -21.13
CA GLN A 395 7.34 -2.16 -20.90
C GLN A 395 8.49 -1.84 -19.94
N SER A 396 9.25 -0.81 -20.25
CA SER A 396 10.39 -0.39 -19.44
C SER A 396 10.50 1.11 -19.32
N ASP A 397 11.12 1.57 -18.22
CA ASP A 397 11.48 2.96 -18.02
C ASP A 397 10.27 3.89 -18.11
N VAL A 398 9.19 3.55 -17.39
CA VAL A 398 7.98 4.37 -17.30
C VAL A 398 8.01 5.16 -15.99
N THR A 399 7.97 6.48 -16.10
CA THR A 399 8.05 7.41 -14.97
C THR A 399 6.87 8.36 -14.93
N PHE A 400 6.17 8.41 -13.79
CA PHE A 400 5.22 9.46 -13.43
C PHE A 400 5.84 10.32 -12.34
N LYS A 401 5.93 11.62 -12.54
CA LYS A 401 6.58 12.49 -11.56
C LYS A 401 5.97 13.89 -11.46
N ASN A 402 6.28 14.60 -10.36
CA ASN A 402 5.90 15.99 -10.08
C ASN A 402 4.39 16.29 -10.19
N SER A 403 3.55 15.30 -9.98
CA SER A 403 2.16 15.31 -10.42
C SER A 403 1.17 15.32 -9.26
N VAL A 404 -0.13 15.46 -9.55
CA VAL A 404 -1.20 15.52 -8.57
C VAL A 404 -2.34 14.60 -8.96
N VAL A 405 -2.80 13.78 -8.06
CA VAL A 405 -4.10 13.11 -8.16
C VAL A 405 -5.11 13.96 -7.39
N TYR A 406 -5.93 14.71 -8.11
CA TYR A 406 -6.98 15.53 -7.48
C TYR A 406 -8.05 14.66 -6.83
N ASP A 407 -8.58 13.68 -7.56
CA ASP A 407 -9.53 12.69 -7.05
C ASP A 407 -9.56 11.45 -7.97
N ALA A 408 -9.53 10.25 -7.38
CA ALA A 408 -9.54 8.99 -8.12
C ALA A 408 -10.17 7.85 -7.31
N SER A 409 -10.32 6.66 -7.88
CA SER A 409 -10.54 5.43 -7.10
C SER A 409 -9.20 4.80 -6.71
N VAL A 410 -8.20 4.87 -7.58
CA VAL A 410 -6.83 4.42 -7.31
C VAL A 410 -5.88 5.59 -7.58
N GLY A 411 -5.05 5.93 -6.61
CA GLY A 411 -4.10 7.03 -6.75
C GLY A 411 -3.04 6.72 -7.81
N ILE A 412 -2.23 5.72 -7.56
CA ILE A 412 -1.16 5.25 -8.46
C ILE A 412 -1.19 3.72 -8.54
N GLY A 413 -0.82 3.16 -9.69
CA GLY A 413 -0.80 1.72 -9.77
C GLY A 413 -0.25 1.10 -11.05
N VAL A 414 -0.06 -0.21 -10.93
CA VAL A 414 0.20 -1.12 -12.04
C VAL A 414 -0.90 -2.17 -12.03
N ASP A 415 -1.65 -2.28 -13.13
CA ASP A 415 -2.61 -3.35 -13.36
C ASP A 415 -2.11 -4.24 -14.50
N HIS A 416 -1.22 -5.17 -14.17
CA HIS A 416 -0.73 -6.16 -15.13
C HIS A 416 -1.79 -7.24 -15.31
N LYS A 417 -2.68 -7.08 -16.29
CA LYS A 417 -3.92 -7.86 -16.39
C LYS A 417 -3.98 -8.77 -17.62
N TYR A 418 -3.60 -8.28 -18.79
CA TYR A 418 -3.74 -8.98 -20.05
C TYR A 418 -2.39 -9.19 -20.73
N GLY A 419 -1.82 -10.40 -20.63
CA GLY A 419 -0.57 -10.75 -21.26
C GLY A 419 0.55 -11.16 -20.32
N VAL A 420 1.73 -11.41 -20.87
CA VAL A 420 2.91 -11.95 -20.18
C VAL A 420 4.13 -11.02 -20.26
N GLY A 421 3.98 -9.82 -20.81
CA GLY A 421 5.07 -8.86 -20.94
C GLY A 421 5.70 -8.53 -19.59
N ALA A 422 7.02 -8.41 -19.55
CA ALA A 422 7.73 -7.99 -18.35
C ALA A 422 7.69 -6.47 -18.20
N LEU A 423 7.47 -6.00 -16.98
CA LEU A 423 7.64 -4.61 -16.61
C LEU A 423 8.99 -4.42 -15.92
N THR A 424 9.75 -3.41 -16.33
CA THR A 424 11.06 -3.11 -15.76
C THR A 424 11.20 -1.61 -15.52
N ASN A 425 11.69 -1.23 -14.34
CA ASN A 425 11.98 0.16 -13.97
C ASN A 425 10.75 1.08 -14.08
N ILE A 426 9.73 0.80 -13.26
CA ILE A 426 8.53 1.63 -13.14
C ILE A 426 8.71 2.57 -11.95
N THR A 427 8.51 3.86 -12.15
CA THR A 427 8.77 4.89 -11.15
C THR A 427 7.57 5.83 -10.98
N PHE A 428 7.15 6.02 -9.73
CA PHE A 428 6.24 7.07 -9.30
C PHE A 428 7.00 7.98 -8.33
N ASP A 429 7.20 9.25 -8.68
CA ASP A 429 8.02 10.17 -7.91
C ASP A 429 7.38 11.55 -7.74
N ASN A 430 7.41 12.10 -6.53
CA ASN A 430 6.91 13.44 -6.21
C ASN A 430 5.44 13.63 -6.64
N ILE A 431 4.54 12.78 -6.10
CA ILE A 431 3.10 12.83 -6.41
C ILE A 431 2.32 13.19 -5.14
N ASP A 432 1.43 14.17 -5.25
CA ASP A 432 0.47 14.58 -4.21
C ASP A 432 -0.89 13.94 -4.51
N ILE A 433 -1.33 12.98 -3.67
CA ILE A 433 -2.63 12.32 -3.79
C ILE A 433 -3.60 13.03 -2.86
N GLU A 434 -4.43 13.91 -3.41
CA GLU A 434 -5.29 14.77 -2.62
C GLU A 434 -6.54 14.07 -2.12
N ARG A 435 -7.17 13.25 -2.97
CA ARG A 435 -8.43 12.58 -2.67
C ARG A 435 -8.54 11.22 -3.34
N ILE A 436 -9.15 10.28 -2.64
CA ILE A 436 -9.52 8.95 -3.15
C ILE A 436 -10.99 8.72 -2.75
N THR A 437 -11.93 9.34 -3.50
CA THR A 437 -13.34 9.32 -3.13
C THR A 437 -14.21 8.46 -4.02
N TYR A 438 -13.75 8.09 -5.20
CA TYR A 438 -14.46 7.18 -6.10
C TYR A 438 -14.19 5.72 -5.75
N THR A 439 -15.04 4.84 -6.26
CA THR A 439 -14.88 3.38 -6.16
C THR A 439 -15.03 2.78 -7.56
N ASN A 440 -14.03 2.02 -7.99
CA ASN A 440 -14.06 1.27 -9.24
C ASN A 440 -13.68 -0.19 -8.95
N ASP A 441 -14.46 -1.15 -9.46
CA ASP A 441 -14.27 -2.59 -9.21
C ASP A 441 -14.03 -2.92 -7.72
N SER A 442 -14.82 -2.30 -6.83
CA SER A 442 -14.68 -2.41 -5.36
C SER A 442 -13.33 -1.92 -4.81
N THR A 443 -12.55 -1.18 -5.61
CA THR A 443 -11.24 -0.65 -5.22
C THR A 443 -11.34 0.84 -4.95
N ARG A 444 -10.78 1.26 -3.81
CA ARG A 444 -10.69 2.65 -3.39
C ARG A 444 -9.46 2.82 -2.51
N THR A 445 -8.29 3.03 -3.15
CA THR A 445 -6.97 3.04 -2.46
C THR A 445 -5.96 3.94 -3.13
N TRP A 446 -4.98 4.43 -2.37
CA TRP A 446 -3.92 5.25 -2.91
C TRP A 446 -2.91 4.49 -3.78
N ALA A 447 -2.71 3.15 -3.54
CA ALA A 447 -1.69 2.34 -4.21
C ALA A 447 -2.21 0.95 -4.60
N PHE A 448 -2.00 0.56 -5.87
CA PHE A 448 -2.47 -0.72 -6.39
C PHE A 448 -1.47 -1.29 -7.40
N PHE A 449 -0.64 -2.24 -6.96
CA PHE A 449 0.36 -2.92 -7.78
C PHE A 449 0.05 -4.41 -7.84
N ILE A 450 -0.45 -4.88 -8.99
CA ILE A 450 -0.92 -6.27 -9.13
C ILE A 450 -0.48 -6.90 -10.45
N ILE A 451 -0.19 -8.21 -10.38
CA ILE A 451 -0.08 -9.08 -11.55
C ILE A 451 -1.21 -10.09 -11.46
N ARG A 452 -2.05 -10.15 -12.48
CA ARG A 452 -3.19 -11.06 -12.58
C ARG A 452 -3.33 -11.60 -14.00
N ASN A 453 -4.05 -12.69 -14.17
CA ASN A 453 -4.31 -13.30 -15.47
C ASN A 453 -5.81 -13.25 -15.75
N ALA A 454 -6.23 -12.43 -16.70
CA ALA A 454 -7.64 -12.29 -17.08
C ALA A 454 -7.95 -12.82 -18.49
N ASP A 455 -6.95 -13.23 -19.27
CA ASP A 455 -7.09 -13.63 -20.68
C ASP A 455 -6.51 -14.99 -21.02
N SER A 456 -6.11 -15.77 -20.02
CA SER A 456 -5.49 -17.09 -20.17
C SER A 456 -4.07 -17.12 -20.76
N PHE A 457 -3.44 -15.97 -21.05
CA PHE A 457 -2.04 -15.89 -21.49
C PHE A 457 -1.05 -16.05 -20.32
N GLY A 458 -1.51 -15.85 -19.10
CA GLY A 458 -0.69 -15.89 -17.89
C GLY A 458 -0.29 -14.50 -17.40
N GLY A 459 0.53 -14.44 -16.36
CA GLY A 459 1.11 -13.21 -15.83
C GLY A 459 2.55 -13.03 -16.27
N GLY A 460 3.01 -11.78 -16.36
CA GLY A 460 4.42 -11.41 -16.51
C GLY A 460 5.13 -11.24 -15.15
N THR A 461 6.13 -10.38 -15.12
CA THR A 461 6.87 -9.99 -13.92
C THR A 461 6.93 -8.47 -13.81
N ILE A 462 7.09 -7.94 -12.60
CA ILE A 462 7.44 -6.53 -12.37
C ILE A 462 8.81 -6.53 -11.69
N ASN A 463 9.82 -5.96 -12.35
CA ASN A 463 11.17 -5.85 -11.82
C ASN A 463 11.57 -4.38 -11.72
N THR A 464 11.94 -3.95 -10.53
CA THR A 464 12.24 -2.56 -10.17
C THR A 464 11.00 -1.67 -10.18
N LEU A 465 10.34 -1.61 -9.03
CA LEU A 465 9.25 -0.70 -8.75
C LEU A 465 9.72 0.34 -7.73
N ASN A 466 9.77 1.60 -8.14
CA ASN A 466 10.16 2.73 -7.31
C ASN A 466 8.96 3.63 -7.02
N VAL A 467 8.65 3.83 -5.75
CA VAL A 467 7.60 4.73 -5.28
C VAL A 467 8.25 5.71 -4.31
N THR A 468 8.40 6.96 -4.72
CA THR A 468 9.26 7.92 -4.03
C THR A 468 8.55 9.26 -3.83
N ASN A 469 8.76 9.92 -2.68
CA ASN A 469 8.24 11.26 -2.41
C ASN A 469 6.73 11.40 -2.61
N ILE A 470 5.95 10.46 -2.11
CA ILE A 470 4.48 10.51 -2.25
C ILE A 470 3.86 11.14 -1.01
N LEU A 471 3.05 12.17 -1.22
CA LEU A 471 2.21 12.75 -0.19
C LEU A 471 0.78 12.24 -0.34
N VAL A 472 0.38 11.34 0.53
CA VAL A 472 -0.97 10.76 0.55
C VAL A 472 -1.82 11.58 1.53
N ARG A 473 -2.75 12.37 1.04
CA ARG A 473 -3.69 13.13 1.88
C ARG A 473 -4.99 12.36 2.14
N ASP A 474 -5.30 11.40 1.27
CA ASP A 474 -6.41 10.46 1.41
C ASP A 474 -5.95 9.07 0.93
N ALA A 475 -5.96 8.11 1.81
CA ALA A 475 -5.53 6.74 1.50
C ALA A 475 -6.63 5.87 0.87
N GLY A 476 -7.85 6.38 0.82
CA GLY A 476 -9.03 5.60 0.44
C GLY A 476 -9.55 4.71 1.57
N THR A 477 -10.45 3.80 1.25
CA THR A 477 -11.12 2.93 2.22
C THR A 477 -10.78 1.45 2.06
N THR A 478 -10.11 1.06 0.98
CA THR A 478 -9.64 -0.32 0.78
C THR A 478 -8.12 -0.41 0.98
N LEU A 479 -7.66 -1.62 1.26
CA LEU A 479 -6.24 -1.87 1.46
C LEU A 479 -5.43 -1.62 0.18
N GLY A 480 -4.26 -1.04 0.33
CA GLY A 480 -3.27 -0.99 -0.74
C GLY A 480 -2.80 -2.39 -1.12
N THR A 481 -2.52 -2.58 -2.40
CA THR A 481 -2.17 -3.88 -2.98
C THR A 481 -0.74 -3.91 -3.49
N LEU A 482 -0.01 -4.98 -3.14
CA LEU A 482 1.32 -5.33 -3.66
C LEU A 482 1.36 -6.84 -3.90
N LYS A 483 0.87 -7.30 -5.05
CA LYS A 483 0.57 -8.71 -5.27
C LYS A 483 1.04 -9.21 -6.63
N GLY A 484 2.06 -10.07 -6.64
CA GLY A 484 2.44 -10.86 -7.81
C GLY A 484 1.42 -11.97 -8.11
N TYR A 485 1.59 -12.64 -9.22
CA TYR A 485 0.72 -13.75 -9.67
C TYR A 485 1.14 -15.10 -9.08
N SER A 486 2.45 -15.36 -9.00
CA SER A 486 3.02 -16.60 -8.46
C SER A 486 4.44 -16.35 -7.95
N SER A 487 5.08 -17.37 -7.37
CA SER A 487 6.47 -17.27 -6.90
C SER A 487 7.52 -17.05 -8.01
N THR A 488 7.15 -17.27 -9.28
CA THR A 488 8.01 -17.04 -10.47
C THR A 488 7.52 -15.88 -11.33
N LYS A 489 6.35 -15.33 -11.01
CA LYS A 489 5.71 -14.17 -11.63
C LYS A 489 5.40 -13.18 -10.55
N ASP A 490 6.46 -12.64 -9.98
CA ASP A 490 6.44 -11.81 -8.78
C ASP A 490 6.73 -10.33 -9.07
N ILE A 491 6.64 -9.54 -8.02
CA ILE A 491 7.11 -8.15 -8.00
C ILE A 491 8.42 -8.13 -7.23
N SER A 492 9.49 -7.63 -7.85
CA SER A 492 10.85 -7.66 -7.30
C SER A 492 11.56 -6.32 -7.35
N ASN A 493 12.63 -6.15 -6.55
CA ASN A 493 13.40 -4.92 -6.44
C ASN A 493 12.52 -3.69 -6.13
N ILE A 494 11.78 -3.76 -5.03
CA ILE A 494 10.76 -2.78 -4.68
C ILE A 494 11.35 -1.76 -3.70
N THR A 495 11.18 -0.48 -4.00
CA THR A 495 11.58 0.61 -3.12
C THR A 495 10.41 1.55 -2.86
N PHE A 496 10.08 1.77 -1.59
CA PHE A 496 9.24 2.87 -1.13
C PHE A 496 10.13 3.86 -0.37
N ASN A 497 10.16 5.11 -0.81
CA ASN A 497 11.01 6.14 -0.22
C ASN A 497 10.22 7.43 0.04
N ASN A 498 10.22 7.89 1.28
CA ASN A 498 9.56 9.14 1.67
C ASN A 498 8.05 9.16 1.34
N ILE A 499 7.31 8.17 1.85
CA ILE A 499 5.85 8.08 1.70
C ILE A 499 5.19 8.68 2.94
N VAL A 500 4.54 9.83 2.82
CA VAL A 500 3.85 10.52 3.93
C VAL A 500 2.35 10.20 3.86
N MET A 501 1.85 9.53 4.89
CA MET A 501 0.46 9.09 4.98
C MET A 501 -0.43 10.13 5.67
N PRO A 502 -1.78 10.06 5.51
CA PRO A 502 -2.70 11.02 6.13
C PRO A 502 -2.50 11.15 7.64
N GLY A 503 -2.44 12.39 8.13
CA GLY A 503 -2.25 12.68 9.55
C GLY A 503 -0.83 12.48 10.10
N SER A 504 0.12 12.01 9.28
CA SER A 504 1.53 11.86 9.67
C SER A 504 2.34 13.08 9.24
N ALA A 505 3.28 13.50 10.11
CA ALA A 505 4.28 14.51 9.78
C ALA A 505 5.62 13.87 9.29
N THR A 506 5.75 12.56 9.38
CA THR A 506 6.96 11.81 9.04
C THR A 506 6.65 10.71 8.03
N PRO A 507 7.61 10.31 7.21
CA PRO A 507 7.44 9.20 6.29
C PRO A 507 7.10 7.88 6.99
N ALA A 508 6.25 7.09 6.36
CA ALA A 508 5.94 5.74 6.79
C ALA A 508 7.19 4.84 6.70
N GLN A 509 7.38 3.99 7.68
CA GLN A 509 8.59 3.19 7.87
C GLN A 509 8.38 1.69 7.60
N ASN A 510 7.14 1.30 7.26
CA ASN A 510 6.77 -0.06 6.87
C ASN A 510 5.49 -0.04 6.03
N LEU A 511 5.18 -1.17 5.37
CA LEU A 511 4.01 -1.29 4.48
C LEU A 511 2.67 -1.19 5.23
N ALA A 512 2.64 -1.60 6.51
CA ALA A 512 1.42 -1.48 7.31
C ALA A 512 1.05 -0.02 7.56
N GLN A 513 2.03 0.83 7.88
CA GLN A 513 1.82 2.28 7.98
C GLN A 513 1.39 2.93 6.66
N MET A 514 1.73 2.31 5.53
CA MET A 514 1.29 2.71 4.19
C MET A 514 -0.09 2.16 3.80
N ASN A 515 -0.75 1.41 4.70
CA ASN A 515 -1.98 0.67 4.43
C ASN A 515 -1.84 -0.34 3.26
N ILE A 516 -0.63 -0.82 2.93
CA ILE A 516 -0.37 -1.84 1.90
C ILE A 516 -0.35 -3.20 2.59
N LEU A 517 -1.52 -3.84 2.71
CA LEU A 517 -1.71 -5.09 3.44
C LEU A 517 -2.17 -6.25 2.55
N ASN A 518 -2.73 -5.99 1.37
CA ASN A 518 -3.03 -7.04 0.39
C ASN A 518 -1.74 -7.43 -0.36
N ARG A 519 -1.00 -8.40 0.18
CA ARG A 519 0.36 -8.74 -0.26
C ARG A 519 0.52 -10.22 -0.57
N ALA A 520 1.15 -10.54 -1.71
CA ALA A 520 1.59 -11.90 -2.05
C ALA A 520 2.64 -11.86 -3.18
N TYR A 521 3.51 -12.85 -3.23
CA TYR A 521 4.44 -13.06 -4.34
C TYR A 521 5.24 -11.80 -4.70
N HIS A 522 5.92 -11.23 -3.71
CA HIS A 522 6.86 -10.12 -3.90
C HIS A 522 8.15 -10.36 -3.11
N THR A 523 9.26 -9.80 -3.58
CA THR A 523 10.53 -9.82 -2.83
C THR A 523 10.47 -8.87 -1.62
N PRO A 524 11.42 -8.96 -0.68
CA PRO A 524 11.54 -7.98 0.39
C PRO A 524 11.55 -6.54 -0.15
N VAL A 525 10.84 -5.65 0.52
CA VAL A 525 10.68 -4.24 0.13
C VAL A 525 11.71 -3.40 0.86
N THR A 526 12.41 -2.53 0.13
CA THR A 526 13.26 -1.49 0.72
C THR A 526 12.43 -0.26 1.07
N ILE A 527 12.49 0.20 2.31
CA ILE A 527 11.76 1.39 2.78
C ILE A 527 12.77 2.42 3.31
N LEU A 528 12.69 3.64 2.81
CA LEU A 528 13.59 4.76 3.13
C LEU A 528 12.78 5.99 3.58
N PRO A 529 13.36 6.95 4.34
CA PRO A 529 14.76 7.06 4.75
C PRO A 529 15.18 6.11 5.88
N THR A 530 14.25 5.57 6.65
CA THR A 530 14.57 4.68 7.77
C THR A 530 13.58 3.52 7.76
N GLN A 531 14.07 2.35 7.38
CA GLN A 531 13.29 1.13 7.55
C GLN A 531 13.30 0.75 9.03
N ILE A 532 12.17 0.90 9.71
CA ILE A 532 11.92 0.11 10.92
C ILE A 532 11.41 -1.25 10.45
N ALA A 533 11.87 -2.30 11.13
CA ALA A 533 11.29 -3.62 10.93
C ALA A 533 9.75 -3.48 10.92
N GLU A 534 9.08 -4.05 9.92
CA GLU A 534 7.62 -4.18 9.95
C GLU A 534 7.26 -4.60 11.36
N PRO A 535 6.24 -4.00 12.02
CA PRO A 535 5.69 -4.57 13.23
C PRO A 535 5.49 -6.04 12.89
N VAL A 536 6.14 -6.92 13.64
CA VAL A 536 6.02 -8.36 13.41
C VAL A 536 4.53 -8.59 13.21
N GLN A 537 4.10 -8.92 12.00
CA GLN A 537 2.70 -9.26 11.77
C GLN A 537 2.41 -10.36 12.74
N ARG A 538 1.66 -10.03 13.80
CA ARG A 538 1.30 -11.01 14.81
C ARG A 538 0.59 -12.11 14.04
N PRO A 539 0.99 -13.37 14.20
CA PRO A 539 0.37 -14.43 13.43
C PRO A 539 -1.14 -14.39 13.70
N ASN A 540 -1.93 -14.36 12.65
CA ASN A 540 -3.36 -14.59 12.77
C ASN A 540 -3.58 -16.05 13.21
N LEU A 541 -3.79 -16.26 14.50
CA LEU A 541 -3.98 -17.58 15.10
C LEU A 541 -5.27 -18.26 14.61
N ALA A 542 -6.19 -17.47 14.06
CA ALA A 542 -7.48 -17.90 13.56
C ALA A 542 -7.49 -18.37 12.11
N LEU A 543 -6.42 -18.11 11.34
CA LEU A 543 -6.37 -18.41 9.90
C LEU A 543 -6.61 -19.90 9.63
N ASN A 544 -7.60 -20.21 8.77
CA ASN A 544 -8.05 -21.55 8.40
C ASN A 544 -8.50 -22.43 9.61
N LYS A 545 -8.91 -21.81 10.71
CA LYS A 545 -9.43 -22.52 11.89
C LYS A 545 -10.95 -22.72 11.79
N PRO A 546 -11.48 -23.78 12.42
CA PRO A 546 -12.90 -24.03 12.48
C PRO A 546 -13.65 -22.86 13.14
N ALA A 547 -14.74 -22.44 12.54
CA ALA A 547 -15.57 -21.35 13.04
C ALA A 547 -17.04 -21.76 13.15
N THR A 548 -17.73 -21.19 14.11
CA THR A 548 -19.16 -21.38 14.35
C THR A 548 -19.84 -20.04 14.58
N ALA A 549 -21.04 -19.88 14.06
CA ALA A 549 -21.84 -18.66 14.22
C ALA A 549 -23.27 -18.96 14.64
N SER A 550 -23.95 -17.96 15.22
CA SER A 550 -25.36 -18.02 15.59
C SER A 550 -26.27 -18.24 14.38
N SER A 551 -25.90 -17.62 13.25
CA SER A 551 -26.55 -17.74 11.96
C SER A 551 -25.56 -17.54 10.81
N SER A 552 -25.90 -17.97 9.60
CA SER A 552 -25.00 -17.95 8.46
C SER A 552 -25.80 -17.70 7.18
N ALA A 553 -25.84 -16.45 6.74
CA ALA A 553 -26.21 -16.11 5.37
C ALA A 553 -25.06 -16.45 4.39
N ALA A 554 -23.81 -16.45 4.90
CA ALA A 554 -22.62 -16.99 4.26
C ALA A 554 -21.77 -17.70 5.33
N ALA A 555 -20.99 -18.71 4.94
CA ALA A 555 -20.31 -19.63 5.87
C ALA A 555 -19.36 -18.91 6.86
N PRO A 556 -19.34 -19.29 8.14
CA PRO A 556 -18.47 -18.67 9.15
C PRO A 556 -16.98 -18.77 8.83
N SER A 557 -16.55 -19.85 8.19
CA SER A 557 -15.14 -20.07 7.81
C SER A 557 -14.60 -19.04 6.83
N LEU A 558 -15.46 -18.34 6.11
CA LEU A 558 -15.08 -17.30 5.13
C LEU A 558 -14.54 -16.00 5.78
N SER A 559 -14.70 -15.83 7.10
CA SER A 559 -14.05 -14.75 7.85
C SER A 559 -12.72 -15.16 8.47
N PHE A 560 -12.21 -16.35 8.15
CA PHE A 560 -10.97 -16.89 8.69
C PHE A 560 -10.10 -17.55 7.61
N ASP A 561 -10.38 -17.30 6.33
CA ASP A 561 -9.71 -17.95 5.20
C ASP A 561 -8.55 -17.12 4.62
N GLY A 562 -8.36 -15.89 5.12
CA GLY A 562 -7.31 -14.96 4.65
C GLY A 562 -7.62 -14.32 3.31
N ASN A 563 -8.87 -14.42 2.84
CA ASN A 563 -9.29 -13.91 1.54
C ASN A 563 -10.31 -12.77 1.70
N PHE A 564 -9.89 -11.55 1.56
CA PHE A 564 -10.74 -10.35 1.63
C PHE A 564 -11.80 -10.24 0.50
N GLY A 565 -11.91 -11.21 -0.38
CA GLY A 565 -12.99 -11.33 -1.37
C GLY A 565 -14.13 -12.24 -0.92
N THR A 566 -14.03 -12.89 0.23
CA THR A 566 -15.03 -13.76 0.85
C THR A 566 -15.40 -13.21 2.23
N ARG A 567 -16.59 -13.55 2.75
CA ARG A 567 -17.04 -13.01 4.03
C ARG A 567 -18.05 -13.93 4.72
N TRP A 568 -18.13 -13.84 6.02
CA TRP A 568 -19.30 -14.30 6.77
C TRP A 568 -20.38 -13.23 6.78
N GLY A 569 -21.65 -13.65 6.77
CA GLY A 569 -22.81 -12.81 6.98
C GLY A 569 -23.80 -13.45 7.92
N SER A 570 -24.31 -12.72 8.90
CA SER A 570 -25.34 -13.17 9.84
C SER A 570 -26.76 -12.97 9.30
N SER A 571 -27.77 -13.49 10.01
CA SER A 571 -29.15 -13.01 9.91
C SER A 571 -29.29 -11.56 10.35
N TYR A 572 -30.42 -10.92 10.00
CA TYR A 572 -30.64 -9.47 10.24
C TYR A 572 -31.22 -9.21 11.62
N THR A 573 -30.56 -9.74 12.67
CA THR A 573 -30.92 -9.54 14.08
C THR A 573 -29.75 -8.94 14.87
N ASP A 574 -30.04 -8.28 15.99
CA ASP A 574 -29.00 -7.63 16.78
C ASP A 574 -28.16 -8.60 17.63
N ALA A 575 -28.77 -9.72 18.06
CA ALA A 575 -28.12 -10.72 18.90
C ALA A 575 -27.48 -11.83 18.08
N GLU A 576 -26.45 -11.53 17.34
CA GLU A 576 -25.69 -12.47 16.50
C GLU A 576 -24.22 -12.55 16.94
N TRP A 577 -23.62 -13.73 16.75
CA TRP A 577 -22.23 -13.94 17.12
C TRP A 577 -21.51 -14.89 16.16
N ILE A 578 -20.19 -14.77 16.14
CA ILE A 578 -19.28 -15.70 15.47
C ILE A 578 -18.07 -15.95 16.36
N TYR A 579 -17.63 -17.21 16.48
CA TYR A 579 -16.39 -17.55 17.15
C TYR A 579 -15.54 -18.54 16.34
N VAL A 580 -14.24 -18.49 16.63
CA VAL A 580 -13.23 -19.41 16.08
C VAL A 580 -12.70 -20.33 17.16
N ASP A 581 -12.43 -21.61 16.82
CA ASP A 581 -11.71 -22.59 17.64
C ASP A 581 -10.22 -22.59 17.25
N LEU A 582 -9.36 -22.05 18.07
CA LEU A 582 -7.90 -22.00 17.84
C LEU A 582 -7.21 -23.38 17.94
N GLY A 583 -7.97 -24.43 18.35
CA GLY A 583 -7.52 -25.82 18.49
C GLY A 583 -6.94 -26.17 19.86
N SER A 584 -6.28 -25.20 20.50
CA SER A 584 -5.73 -25.33 21.88
C SER A 584 -5.75 -23.99 22.58
N PRO A 585 -5.73 -23.96 23.93
CA PRO A 585 -5.55 -22.72 24.67
C PRO A 585 -4.21 -22.05 24.31
N VAL A 586 -4.28 -20.82 23.82
CA VAL A 586 -3.15 -19.96 23.47
C VAL A 586 -3.32 -18.59 24.12
N ASN A 587 -2.24 -17.86 24.30
CA ASN A 587 -2.33 -16.53 24.87
C ASN A 587 -2.77 -15.54 23.78
N VAL A 588 -4.01 -15.07 23.84
CA VAL A 588 -4.59 -14.06 22.92
C VAL A 588 -4.61 -12.70 23.59
N ASP A 589 -4.27 -11.66 22.87
CA ASP A 589 -4.15 -10.29 23.39
C ASP A 589 -4.70 -9.21 22.43
N ALA A 590 -5.06 -9.60 21.21
CA ALA A 590 -5.71 -8.70 20.27
C ALA A 590 -6.57 -9.46 19.26
N VAL A 591 -7.52 -8.74 18.67
CA VAL A 591 -8.26 -9.16 17.48
C VAL A 591 -8.30 -8.02 16.48
N LYS A 592 -8.48 -8.40 15.21
CA LYS A 592 -8.71 -7.44 14.15
C LYS A 592 -9.94 -7.86 13.35
N LEU A 593 -10.94 -6.98 13.31
CA LEU A 593 -12.20 -7.20 12.62
C LEU A 593 -12.21 -6.35 11.34
N TYR A 594 -12.35 -6.99 10.20
CA TYR A 594 -12.51 -6.31 8.91
C TYR A 594 -13.99 -6.36 8.51
N TRP A 595 -14.70 -5.28 8.82
CA TRP A 595 -16.12 -5.17 8.53
C TRP A 595 -16.40 -4.95 7.04
N GLU A 596 -17.45 -5.56 6.56
CA GLU A 596 -18.12 -5.14 5.34
C GLU A 596 -19.03 -3.95 5.66
N ALA A 597 -19.82 -3.45 4.71
CA ALA A 597 -20.76 -2.34 4.97
C ALA A 597 -21.79 -2.61 6.08
N ALA A 598 -22.03 -3.86 6.43
CA ALA A 598 -22.90 -4.30 7.50
C ALA A 598 -22.09 -4.62 8.78
N TYR A 599 -21.89 -3.64 9.64
CA TYR A 599 -20.98 -3.70 10.77
C TYR A 599 -21.70 -3.71 12.12
N GLY A 600 -20.97 -3.97 13.19
CA GLY A 600 -21.42 -3.91 14.58
C GLY A 600 -21.33 -2.48 15.14
N LYS A 601 -22.48 -1.88 15.52
CA LYS A 601 -22.53 -0.62 16.28
C LYS A 601 -22.15 -0.83 17.74
N SER A 602 -22.71 -1.90 18.32
CA SER A 602 -22.34 -2.35 19.66
C SER A 602 -22.02 -3.83 19.62
N TYR A 603 -20.87 -4.20 20.15
CA TYR A 603 -20.42 -5.58 20.21
C TYR A 603 -19.37 -5.81 21.31
N GLN A 604 -19.09 -7.07 21.58
CA GLN A 604 -18.12 -7.53 22.57
C GLN A 604 -17.15 -8.52 21.93
N ILE A 605 -15.90 -8.52 22.39
CA ILE A 605 -14.98 -9.63 22.18
C ILE A 605 -14.94 -10.45 23.45
N GLN A 606 -15.19 -11.73 23.31
CA GLN A 606 -15.25 -12.69 24.39
C GLN A 606 -14.30 -13.85 24.13
N VAL A 607 -13.74 -14.40 25.19
CA VAL A 607 -12.83 -15.54 25.13
C VAL A 607 -13.32 -16.69 26.00
N SER A 608 -12.98 -17.92 25.62
CA SER A 608 -13.39 -19.13 26.36
C SER A 608 -12.38 -20.26 26.17
N ASN A 609 -12.37 -21.24 27.07
CA ASN A 609 -11.63 -22.50 26.94
C ASN A 609 -12.53 -23.71 26.67
N ASP A 610 -13.86 -23.57 26.79
CA ASP A 610 -14.84 -24.66 26.66
C ASP A 610 -16.00 -24.33 25.70
N ALA A 611 -16.01 -23.16 25.08
CA ALA A 611 -17.07 -22.62 24.21
C ALA A 611 -18.44 -22.46 24.88
N VAL A 612 -18.51 -22.61 26.21
CA VAL A 612 -19.73 -22.52 27.05
C VAL A 612 -19.65 -21.31 27.98
N ASN A 613 -18.55 -21.22 28.73
CA ASN A 613 -18.29 -20.13 29.66
C ASN A 613 -17.44 -19.05 29.01
N TRP A 614 -18.04 -17.87 28.78
CA TRP A 614 -17.42 -16.77 28.03
C TRP A 614 -17.03 -15.63 28.97
N THR A 615 -15.79 -15.17 28.84
CA THR A 615 -15.28 -13.99 29.54
C THR A 615 -15.19 -12.82 28.57
N ASN A 616 -15.79 -11.68 28.91
CA ASN A 616 -15.72 -10.47 28.13
C ASN A 616 -14.35 -9.78 28.31
N VAL A 617 -13.63 -9.55 27.22
CA VAL A 617 -12.30 -8.90 27.21
C VAL A 617 -12.33 -7.51 26.59
N PHE A 618 -13.39 -7.20 25.81
CA PHE A 618 -13.58 -5.88 25.19
C PHE A 618 -15.08 -5.63 24.92
N SER A 619 -15.51 -4.38 25.01
CA SER A 619 -16.86 -3.94 24.61
C SER A 619 -16.80 -2.56 23.97
N THR A 620 -17.64 -2.34 22.95
CA THR A 620 -17.89 -1.02 22.34
C THR A 620 -19.38 -0.79 22.12
N THR A 621 -19.79 0.49 22.08
CA THR A 621 -21.13 0.94 21.68
C THR A 621 -21.06 1.99 20.56
N THR A 622 -19.87 2.24 20.04
CA THR A 622 -19.56 3.31 19.07
C THR A 622 -18.84 2.79 17.82
N GLY A 623 -18.98 1.49 17.49
CA GLY A 623 -18.42 0.91 16.27
C GLY A 623 -18.89 1.70 15.04
N ASP A 624 -18.01 1.94 14.09
CA ASP A 624 -18.19 2.74 12.88
C ASP A 624 -17.90 2.00 11.59
N GLY A 625 -17.58 0.69 11.67
CA GLY A 625 -17.24 -0.16 10.53
C GLY A 625 -15.77 -0.03 10.11
N GLY A 626 -15.45 -0.48 8.89
CA GLY A 626 -14.06 -0.49 8.43
C GLY A 626 -13.21 -1.55 9.13
N VAL A 627 -12.13 -1.15 9.77
CA VAL A 627 -11.20 -2.08 10.44
C VAL A 627 -11.09 -1.70 11.91
N ASP A 628 -11.52 -2.60 12.79
CA ASP A 628 -11.36 -2.46 14.24
C ASP A 628 -10.15 -3.26 14.73
N GLU A 629 -9.09 -2.58 15.15
CA GLU A 629 -7.92 -3.17 15.83
C GLU A 629 -8.12 -3.06 17.35
N ILE A 630 -8.41 -4.19 17.98
CA ILE A 630 -8.78 -4.27 19.39
C ILE A 630 -7.70 -5.00 20.16
N SER A 631 -7.04 -4.31 21.10
CA SER A 631 -6.10 -4.92 22.05
C SER A 631 -6.73 -5.03 23.43
N PHE A 632 -6.42 -6.13 24.12
CA PHE A 632 -6.89 -6.38 25.48
C PHE A 632 -5.81 -7.08 26.31
N THR A 633 -6.03 -7.21 27.60
CA THR A 633 -5.09 -7.92 28.49
C THR A 633 -4.89 -9.36 28.01
N PRO A 634 -3.62 -9.80 27.79
CA PRO A 634 -3.33 -11.17 27.36
C PRO A 634 -4.06 -12.22 28.19
N THR A 635 -4.84 -13.05 27.52
CA THR A 635 -5.71 -14.04 28.17
C THR A 635 -5.55 -15.40 27.48
N VAL A 636 -5.36 -16.46 28.26
CA VAL A 636 -5.28 -17.83 27.73
C VAL A 636 -6.66 -18.30 27.32
N ALA A 637 -6.85 -18.55 26.02
CA ALA A 637 -8.13 -18.98 25.48
C ALA A 637 -7.97 -19.90 24.26
N ARG A 638 -8.87 -20.85 24.12
CA ARG A 638 -9.03 -21.70 22.94
C ARG A 638 -10.02 -21.09 21.94
N TYR A 639 -11.04 -20.42 22.43
CA TYR A 639 -12.10 -19.86 21.61
C TYR A 639 -12.13 -18.35 21.75
N VAL A 640 -12.29 -17.64 20.61
CA VAL A 640 -12.45 -16.18 20.57
C VAL A 640 -13.71 -15.85 19.79
N LYS A 641 -14.58 -15.01 20.37
CA LYS A 641 -15.92 -14.69 19.85
C LYS A 641 -16.10 -13.19 19.69
N MET A 642 -16.63 -12.76 18.56
CA MET A 642 -17.33 -11.50 18.40
C MET A 642 -18.81 -11.73 18.70
N ASN A 643 -19.35 -10.99 19.67
CA ASN A 643 -20.75 -11.06 20.11
C ASN A 643 -21.41 -9.71 19.85
N GLY A 644 -22.22 -9.62 18.79
CA GLY A 644 -22.97 -8.43 18.41
C GLY A 644 -24.16 -8.20 19.34
N THR A 645 -24.42 -6.94 19.67
CA THR A 645 -25.55 -6.52 20.52
C THR A 645 -26.38 -5.41 19.86
N LEU A 646 -25.84 -4.69 18.89
CA LEU A 646 -26.54 -3.71 18.08
C LEU A 646 -25.86 -3.56 16.72
N ARG A 647 -26.60 -3.69 15.64
CA ARG A 647 -26.14 -3.52 14.27
C ARG A 647 -25.91 -2.05 13.92
N GLY A 648 -24.95 -1.76 13.03
CA GLY A 648 -24.71 -0.42 12.49
C GLY A 648 -25.57 -0.08 11.26
N SER A 649 -26.23 -1.07 10.67
CA SER A 649 -27.07 -0.93 9.47
C SER A 649 -28.37 -1.74 9.56
N SER A 650 -29.23 -1.64 8.57
CA SER A 650 -30.45 -2.48 8.47
C SER A 650 -30.14 -3.95 8.10
N TYR A 651 -28.92 -4.25 7.65
CA TYR A 651 -28.47 -5.63 7.36
C TYR A 651 -27.97 -6.32 8.64
N GLY A 652 -27.49 -7.56 8.53
CA GLY A 652 -26.87 -8.29 9.63
C GLY A 652 -25.47 -7.80 10.02
N TYR A 653 -24.64 -8.67 10.59
CA TYR A 653 -23.21 -8.46 10.73
C TYR A 653 -22.51 -9.15 9.57
N SER A 654 -21.47 -8.51 9.02
CA SER A 654 -20.69 -9.07 7.91
C SER A 654 -19.22 -8.75 8.08
N LEU A 655 -18.38 -9.78 8.12
CA LEU A 655 -16.93 -9.70 8.29
C LEU A 655 -16.23 -10.30 7.08
N TRP A 656 -15.38 -9.50 6.42
CA TRP A 656 -14.42 -10.01 5.44
C TRP A 656 -13.41 -10.94 6.11
N GLU A 657 -12.81 -10.47 7.22
CA GLU A 657 -11.86 -11.24 8.02
C GLU A 657 -12.02 -10.95 9.52
N PHE A 658 -11.75 -11.96 10.33
CA PHE A 658 -11.64 -11.88 11.77
C PHE A 658 -10.30 -12.50 12.19
N GLU A 659 -9.30 -11.68 12.38
CA GLU A 659 -7.99 -12.15 12.85
C GLU A 659 -7.93 -12.19 14.37
N VAL A 660 -7.28 -13.19 14.89
CA VAL A 660 -6.94 -13.32 16.31
C VAL A 660 -5.44 -13.31 16.47
N ASN A 661 -4.94 -12.38 17.24
CA ASN A 661 -3.52 -12.20 17.48
C ASN A 661 -3.18 -12.53 18.94
N GLY A 662 -1.97 -13.04 19.15
CA GLY A 662 -1.49 -13.39 20.49
C GLY A 662 0.02 -13.51 20.50
N THR A 663 0.59 -13.57 21.68
CA THR A 663 2.00 -13.89 21.83
C THR A 663 2.20 -15.39 21.63
N VAL A 664 2.64 -15.77 20.45
CA VAL A 664 3.15 -17.12 20.24
C VAL A 664 4.58 -17.13 20.75
N GLY A 665 4.81 -17.76 21.89
CA GLY A 665 6.18 -18.02 22.36
C GLY A 665 6.97 -18.91 21.39
N ASN A 666 6.29 -19.62 20.50
CA ASN A 666 6.87 -20.56 19.53
C ASN A 666 7.07 -19.91 18.15
N LEU A 667 8.33 -19.67 17.80
CA LEU A 667 8.73 -19.11 16.51
C LEU A 667 8.67 -20.10 15.35
N ALA A 668 8.48 -21.41 15.64
CA ALA A 668 8.35 -22.45 14.62
C ALA A 668 6.96 -22.48 13.97
N ILE A 669 5.93 -21.94 14.62
CA ILE A 669 4.58 -21.92 14.04
C ILE A 669 4.63 -21.24 12.68
N ARG A 670 4.15 -21.97 11.63
CA ARG A 670 4.16 -21.55 10.23
C ARG A 670 5.54 -21.35 9.60
N ALA A 671 6.62 -21.75 10.25
CA ALA A 671 7.88 -21.89 9.55
C ALA A 671 7.69 -22.86 8.37
N SER A 672 8.26 -22.57 7.23
CA SER A 672 8.27 -23.52 6.13
C SER A 672 9.20 -24.68 6.48
N VAL A 673 8.75 -25.91 6.21
CA VAL A 673 9.44 -27.11 6.66
C VAL A 673 9.92 -27.92 5.47
N SER A 674 11.18 -28.36 5.51
CA SER A 674 11.76 -29.33 4.58
C SER A 674 12.41 -30.47 5.36
N ALA A 675 12.39 -31.66 4.80
CA ALA A 675 12.97 -32.84 5.43
C ALA A 675 13.71 -33.70 4.40
N THR A 676 14.67 -34.52 4.87
CA THR A 676 15.40 -35.48 4.01
C THR A 676 14.45 -36.54 3.44
N SER A 677 13.46 -36.93 4.21
CA SER A 677 12.33 -37.76 3.80
C SER A 677 11.09 -37.46 4.62
N SER A 678 9.90 -37.78 4.12
CA SER A 678 8.65 -37.55 4.81
C SER A 678 7.56 -38.50 4.37
N VAL A 679 6.74 -38.91 5.29
CA VAL A 679 5.46 -39.57 5.03
C VAL A 679 4.41 -38.46 4.93
N GLU A 680 3.88 -38.26 3.73
CA GLU A 680 2.86 -37.27 3.46
C GLU A 680 1.49 -37.96 3.31
N ASN A 681 0.64 -37.89 4.33
CA ASN A 681 -0.71 -38.46 4.33
C ASN A 681 -1.63 -37.69 5.29
N THR A 682 -2.84 -38.20 5.52
CA THR A 682 -3.83 -37.55 6.39
C THR A 682 -3.39 -37.42 7.85
N ASN A 683 -2.48 -38.29 8.34
CA ASN A 683 -1.99 -38.24 9.72
C ASN A 683 -0.65 -37.55 9.86
N PHE A 684 0.26 -37.73 8.90
CA PHE A 684 1.62 -37.20 8.95
C PHE A 684 1.90 -36.27 7.75
N SER A 685 2.58 -35.17 7.98
CA SER A 685 3.17 -34.34 6.92
C SER A 685 4.21 -33.37 7.49
N THR A 686 5.05 -32.81 6.63
CA THR A 686 5.96 -31.72 7.03
C THR A 686 5.20 -30.52 7.60
N ALA A 687 4.00 -30.21 7.10
CA ALA A 687 3.19 -29.11 7.58
C ALA A 687 2.58 -29.31 8.98
N LYS A 688 2.65 -30.52 9.54
CA LYS A 688 2.08 -30.85 10.85
C LYS A 688 3.08 -30.87 11.99
N ILE A 689 4.37 -30.69 11.72
CA ILE A 689 5.41 -30.67 12.75
C ILE A 689 5.43 -29.36 13.57
N ASN A 690 4.74 -28.34 13.08
CA ASN A 690 4.70 -26.99 13.67
C ASN A 690 3.31 -26.35 13.55
N ASP A 691 2.26 -27.18 13.63
CA ASP A 691 0.85 -26.74 13.53
C ASP A 691 0.24 -26.36 14.88
N GLY A 692 1.01 -26.45 15.97
CA GLY A 692 0.60 -26.18 17.34
C GLY A 692 -0.05 -27.37 18.03
N GLN A 693 -0.16 -28.55 17.38
CA GLN A 693 -0.72 -29.77 17.97
C GLN A 693 0.38 -30.60 18.64
N ARG A 694 0.52 -30.43 19.93
CA ARG A 694 1.55 -31.08 20.75
C ARG A 694 1.32 -32.56 21.00
N ASN A 695 0.15 -33.08 20.66
CA ASN A 695 -0.23 -34.48 20.86
C ASN A 695 -0.43 -35.15 19.50
N ALA A 696 0.05 -36.36 19.36
CA ALA A 696 -0.22 -37.20 18.19
C ALA A 696 -1.67 -37.67 18.17
N VAL A 697 -2.53 -36.98 17.39
CA VAL A 697 -3.95 -37.31 17.25
C VAL A 697 -4.28 -37.66 15.80
N THR A 698 -5.36 -38.42 15.59
CA THR A 698 -5.84 -38.74 14.24
C THR A 698 -6.05 -37.46 13.44
N GLY A 699 -5.44 -37.38 12.27
CA GLY A 699 -5.48 -36.19 11.39
C GLY A 699 -4.37 -35.16 11.65
N SER A 700 -3.64 -35.23 12.79
CA SER A 700 -2.42 -34.46 13.06
C SER A 700 -1.50 -35.22 14.02
N MET A 701 -0.67 -36.08 13.46
CA MET A 701 0.33 -36.86 14.22
C MET A 701 1.75 -36.27 14.06
N GLY A 702 1.86 -35.06 13.51
CA GLY A 702 3.11 -34.36 13.25
C GLY A 702 3.81 -34.86 12.00
N TRP A 703 5.12 -34.93 12.07
CA TRP A 703 5.98 -35.40 10.98
C TRP A 703 6.66 -36.72 11.35
N THR A 704 6.83 -37.58 10.36
CA THR A 704 7.69 -38.75 10.44
C THR A 704 8.46 -38.93 9.13
N SER A 705 9.74 -39.36 9.25
CA SER A 705 10.54 -39.64 8.08
C SER A 705 10.03 -40.88 7.30
N ASN A 706 10.60 -41.16 6.12
CA ASN A 706 10.17 -42.22 5.23
C ASN A 706 10.09 -43.58 5.94
N ASN A 707 9.12 -44.40 5.56
CA ASN A 707 8.78 -45.66 6.27
C ASN A 707 9.43 -46.91 5.68
N SER A 708 10.30 -46.82 4.68
CA SER A 708 10.79 -48.05 3.99
C SER A 708 12.11 -48.60 4.51
N LEU A 709 12.89 -47.88 5.29
CA LEU A 709 14.24 -48.30 5.68
C LEU A 709 14.27 -49.09 6.97
N THR A 710 14.87 -50.28 6.90
CA THR A 710 15.07 -51.21 8.05
C THR A 710 16.49 -51.23 8.61
N THR A 711 17.34 -50.33 8.12
CA THR A 711 18.72 -50.11 8.62
C THR A 711 18.86 -48.67 9.09
N ASN A 712 19.74 -48.45 10.09
CA ASN A 712 20.01 -47.14 10.60
C ASN A 712 20.57 -46.22 9.52
N HIS A 713 20.10 -45.00 9.48
CA HIS A 713 20.49 -43.95 8.52
C HIS A 713 20.30 -42.57 9.15
N THR A 714 20.75 -41.51 8.44
CA THR A 714 20.59 -40.13 8.92
C THR A 714 19.32 -39.54 8.35
N GLU A 715 18.50 -38.93 9.22
CA GLU A 715 17.33 -38.15 8.84
C GLU A 715 17.41 -36.73 9.39
N SER A 716 16.87 -35.76 8.68
CA SER A 716 16.79 -34.40 9.18
C SER A 716 15.49 -33.70 8.78
N VAL A 717 15.08 -32.76 9.63
CA VAL A 717 14.00 -31.82 9.35
C VAL A 717 14.50 -30.41 9.63
N THR A 718 14.20 -29.48 8.73
CA THR A 718 14.64 -28.08 8.77
C THR A 718 13.41 -27.17 8.75
N LEU A 719 13.37 -26.25 9.70
CA LEU A 719 12.33 -25.22 9.81
C LEU A 719 12.94 -23.85 9.42
N ASP A 720 12.32 -23.15 8.46
CA ASP A 720 12.67 -21.79 8.03
C ASP A 720 11.70 -20.80 8.68
N MET A 721 12.15 -19.99 9.61
CA MET A 721 11.36 -18.97 10.31
C MET A 721 11.11 -17.71 9.48
N GLY A 722 11.46 -17.73 8.17
CA GLY A 722 11.26 -16.63 7.23
C GLY A 722 12.25 -15.46 7.36
N ALA A 723 12.75 -15.22 8.58
CA ALA A 723 13.75 -14.18 8.87
C ALA A 723 14.66 -14.64 10.03
N SER A 724 15.86 -14.06 10.12
CA SER A 724 16.75 -14.30 11.26
C SER A 724 16.13 -13.79 12.54
N LYS A 725 16.09 -14.65 13.55
CA LYS A 725 15.60 -14.41 14.91
C LYS A 725 16.71 -14.77 15.90
N THR A 726 16.77 -14.08 17.03
CA THR A 726 17.63 -14.52 18.13
C THR A 726 16.88 -15.58 18.95
N ILE A 727 17.38 -16.81 18.96
CA ILE A 727 16.76 -17.96 19.62
C ILE A 727 17.70 -18.56 20.66
N SER A 728 17.14 -19.20 21.68
CA SER A 728 17.93 -19.85 22.74
C SER A 728 17.35 -21.19 23.22
N LYS A 729 16.24 -21.66 22.65
CA LYS A 729 15.62 -22.91 23.06
C LYS A 729 14.84 -23.57 21.92
N VAL A 730 14.92 -24.89 21.84
CA VAL A 730 14.08 -25.74 20.99
C VAL A 730 13.44 -26.82 21.85
N ASP A 731 12.13 -26.99 21.72
CA ASP A 731 11.35 -28.04 22.36
C ASP A 731 10.93 -29.07 21.31
N LEU A 732 11.22 -30.33 21.56
CA LEU A 732 10.83 -31.46 20.72
C LEU A 732 9.76 -32.30 21.46
N TYR A 733 8.62 -32.49 20.84
CA TYR A 733 7.53 -33.27 21.40
C TYR A 733 7.63 -34.73 20.91
N PRO A 734 7.76 -35.70 21.81
CA PRO A 734 7.78 -37.11 21.45
C PRO A 734 6.38 -37.60 21.04
N ARG A 735 6.32 -38.62 20.19
CA ARG A 735 5.05 -39.32 19.95
C ARG A 735 4.44 -39.78 21.27
N ASN A 736 3.11 -39.59 21.40
CA ASN A 736 2.35 -39.92 22.58
C ASN A 736 1.05 -40.67 22.28
N ASP A 737 0.89 -41.16 21.05
CA ASP A 737 -0.21 -42.06 20.67
C ASP A 737 -0.07 -43.42 21.34
N THR A 738 -1.22 -44.05 21.63
CA THR A 738 -1.27 -45.35 22.38
C THR A 738 -0.42 -46.40 21.69
N GLY A 739 0.50 -47.01 22.45
CA GLY A 739 1.43 -48.02 21.96
C GLY A 739 2.69 -47.51 21.28
N ASN A 740 2.82 -46.18 21.07
CA ASN A 740 3.99 -45.60 20.40
C ASN A 740 4.66 -44.44 21.17
N ILE A 741 4.48 -44.38 22.48
CA ILE A 741 5.04 -43.30 23.31
C ILE A 741 6.57 -43.25 23.16
N GLY A 742 7.09 -42.09 22.71
CA GLY A 742 8.52 -41.87 22.47
C GLY A 742 9.13 -42.69 21.35
N GLN A 743 8.35 -43.49 20.62
CA GLN A 743 8.82 -44.23 19.46
C GLN A 743 9.31 -43.29 18.38
N ASN A 744 10.34 -43.69 17.64
CA ASN A 744 10.96 -42.92 16.55
C ASN A 744 11.65 -41.61 17.02
N PHE A 745 11.80 -41.34 18.33
CA PHE A 745 12.68 -40.27 18.81
C PHE A 745 14.15 -40.70 18.63
N PRO A 746 15.05 -39.90 18.04
CA PRO A 746 16.42 -40.35 17.76
C PRO A 746 17.24 -40.66 19.01
N ILE A 747 18.22 -41.55 18.87
CA ILE A 747 19.19 -41.92 19.94
C ILE A 747 20.33 -40.92 19.96
N ASP A 748 20.91 -40.64 18.76
CA ASP A 748 21.93 -39.63 18.60
C ASP A 748 21.43 -38.56 17.63
N PHE A 749 21.50 -37.29 18.03
CA PHE A 749 21.04 -36.20 17.20
C PHE A 749 21.74 -34.89 17.56
N THR A 750 21.64 -33.96 16.61
CA THR A 750 22.08 -32.57 16.77
C THR A 750 20.93 -31.62 16.45
N ILE A 751 20.93 -30.46 17.12
CA ILE A 751 20.18 -29.27 16.71
C ILE A 751 21.18 -28.29 16.16
N LYS A 752 20.95 -27.87 14.93
CA LYS A 752 21.83 -26.95 14.20
C LYS A 752 21.05 -25.68 13.81
N THR A 753 21.75 -24.57 13.73
CA THR A 753 21.20 -23.25 13.34
C THR A 753 21.96 -22.69 12.18
N SER A 754 21.28 -21.90 11.33
CA SER A 754 21.87 -21.20 10.19
C SER A 754 21.11 -19.90 9.90
N THR A 755 21.79 -18.92 9.32
CA THR A 755 21.17 -17.71 8.79
C THR A 755 20.90 -17.77 7.27
N ASP A 756 21.59 -18.70 6.56
CA ASP A 756 21.62 -18.76 5.10
C ASP A 756 21.26 -20.15 4.51
N ASN A 757 20.92 -21.14 5.37
CA ASN A 757 20.66 -22.56 5.03
C ASN A 757 21.85 -23.28 4.39
N MET A 758 23.03 -22.70 4.37
CA MET A 758 24.28 -23.29 3.81
C MET A 758 25.30 -23.53 4.92
N ASN A 759 25.55 -22.55 5.75
CA ASN A 759 26.50 -22.59 6.85
C ASN A 759 25.79 -22.92 8.17
N TRP A 760 26.10 -24.09 8.73
CA TRP A 760 25.41 -24.65 9.89
C TRP A 760 26.29 -24.66 11.13
N SER A 761 25.79 -24.14 12.24
CA SER A 761 26.42 -24.20 13.57
C SER A 761 25.62 -25.17 14.45
N THR A 762 26.30 -26.11 15.11
CA THR A 762 25.66 -27.03 16.05
C THR A 762 25.48 -26.36 17.40
N VAL A 763 24.25 -26.26 17.88
CA VAL A 763 23.91 -25.65 19.19
C VAL A 763 23.58 -26.70 20.26
N VAL A 764 23.17 -27.90 19.86
CA VAL A 764 22.90 -29.05 20.77
C VAL A 764 23.46 -30.32 20.12
N THR A 765 24.12 -31.16 20.94
CA THR A 765 24.49 -32.56 20.61
C THR A 765 23.99 -33.48 21.69
N ARG A 766 23.36 -34.59 21.29
CA ARG A 766 22.91 -35.68 22.19
C ARG A 766 23.36 -36.99 21.61
N THR A 767 23.90 -37.85 22.51
CA THR A 767 24.30 -39.24 22.19
C THR A 767 23.72 -40.19 23.23
N GLY A 768 23.30 -41.36 22.79
CA GLY A 768 22.72 -42.37 23.70
C GLY A 768 21.42 -41.91 24.36
N TYR A 769 20.64 -41.03 23.71
CA TYR A 769 19.45 -40.44 24.32
C TYR A 769 18.40 -41.51 24.57
N ALA A 770 17.94 -41.64 25.84
CA ALA A 770 16.94 -42.60 26.21
C ALA A 770 15.61 -42.35 25.46
N GLN A 771 14.81 -43.38 25.25
CA GLN A 771 13.47 -43.20 24.71
C GLN A 771 12.63 -42.35 25.67
N PRO A 772 12.16 -41.14 25.21
CA PRO A 772 11.42 -40.27 26.11
C PRO A 772 10.01 -40.84 26.40
N GLY A 773 9.45 -40.45 27.55
CA GLY A 773 8.01 -40.60 27.83
C GLY A 773 7.19 -39.54 27.09
N ASN A 774 6.02 -39.21 27.64
CA ASN A 774 5.09 -38.24 27.07
C ASN A 774 5.50 -36.76 27.28
N ALA A 775 6.52 -36.48 28.08
CA ALA A 775 6.92 -35.13 28.41
C ALA A 775 7.74 -34.50 27.27
N VAL A 776 7.53 -33.18 27.06
CA VAL A 776 8.33 -32.37 26.10
C VAL A 776 9.82 -32.50 26.46
N GLN A 777 10.66 -32.59 25.43
CA GLN A 777 12.12 -32.61 25.54
C GLN A 777 12.67 -31.25 25.20
N SER A 778 13.06 -30.47 26.19
CA SER A 778 13.53 -29.08 26.05
C SER A 778 15.05 -28.99 25.91
N PHE A 779 15.55 -28.24 24.97
CA PHE A 779 16.96 -28.05 24.68
C PHE A 779 17.28 -26.54 24.64
N ALA A 780 17.82 -26.04 25.74
CA ALA A 780 18.31 -24.67 25.85
C ALA A 780 19.79 -24.58 25.38
N PHE A 781 20.15 -23.45 24.79
CA PHE A 781 21.50 -23.14 24.34
C PHE A 781 21.74 -21.62 24.39
N SER A 782 23.01 -21.21 24.28
CA SER A 782 23.36 -19.78 24.21
C SER A 782 22.63 -19.10 23.07
N ALA A 783 22.16 -17.88 23.27
CA ALA A 783 21.42 -17.11 22.29
C ALA A 783 22.20 -16.95 20.97
N VAL A 784 21.61 -17.36 19.87
CA VAL A 784 22.19 -17.29 18.53
C VAL A 784 21.20 -16.66 17.55
N SER A 785 21.72 -15.93 16.55
CA SER A 785 20.91 -15.44 15.43
C SER A 785 20.74 -16.57 14.41
N ALA A 786 19.50 -16.93 14.09
CA ALA A 786 19.18 -18.00 13.16
C ALA A 786 17.89 -17.70 12.39
N ARG A 787 17.87 -18.00 11.11
CA ARG A 787 16.66 -18.11 10.30
C ARG A 787 16.20 -19.54 10.20
N TYR A 788 17.16 -20.46 10.15
CA TYR A 788 16.89 -21.90 9.97
C TYR A 788 17.29 -22.68 11.22
N VAL A 789 16.46 -23.64 11.60
CA VAL A 789 16.75 -24.63 12.64
C VAL A 789 16.62 -26.01 12.05
N LYS A 790 17.66 -26.83 12.18
CA LYS A 790 17.69 -28.22 11.70
C LYS A 790 17.85 -29.19 12.85
N ILE A 791 16.99 -30.18 12.92
CA ILE A 791 17.13 -31.36 13.78
C ILE A 791 17.63 -32.49 12.90
N GLU A 792 18.79 -33.05 13.21
CA GLU A 792 19.44 -34.11 12.44
C GLU A 792 19.73 -35.32 13.36
N GLY A 793 19.01 -36.41 13.10
CA GLY A 793 19.18 -37.68 13.78
C GLY A 793 20.15 -38.57 13.01
N THR A 794 21.26 -38.98 13.65
CA THR A 794 22.32 -39.83 13.07
C THR A 794 22.25 -41.26 13.55
N ASN A 795 21.58 -41.51 14.66
CA ASN A 795 21.30 -42.84 15.17
C ASN A 795 19.81 -42.93 15.57
N LEU A 796 19.05 -43.62 14.73
CA LEU A 796 17.59 -43.71 14.87
C LEU A 796 17.21 -44.97 15.63
N ARG A 797 15.99 -45.04 16.19
CA ARG A 797 15.45 -46.20 16.86
C ARG A 797 14.73 -47.11 15.88
N PRO A 798 15.00 -48.44 15.88
CA PRO A 798 14.11 -49.38 15.21
C PRO A 798 12.76 -49.39 15.93
N ASN A 799 11.68 -49.35 15.15
CA ASN A 799 10.31 -49.43 15.70
C ASN A 799 9.78 -50.87 15.55
N PRO A 800 9.67 -51.64 16.62
CA PRO A 800 9.19 -53.01 16.57
C PRO A 800 7.74 -53.11 16.07
N SER A 801 6.91 -52.11 16.37
CA SER A 801 5.51 -52.05 15.91
C SER A 801 5.38 -51.70 14.41
N ASP A 802 6.49 -51.33 13.77
CA ASP A 802 6.53 -50.94 12.36
C ASP A 802 7.63 -51.72 11.62
N ALA A 803 7.59 -53.02 11.73
CA ALA A 803 8.52 -53.95 11.06
C ALA A 803 10.02 -53.57 11.26
N ASN A 804 10.39 -53.09 12.44
CA ASN A 804 11.74 -52.63 12.81
C ASN A 804 12.29 -51.54 11.89
N ARG A 805 11.43 -50.74 11.29
CA ARG A 805 11.87 -49.58 10.47
C ARG A 805 12.51 -48.51 11.37
N TYR A 806 13.55 -47.87 10.83
CA TYR A 806 14.24 -46.75 11.47
C TYR A 806 13.64 -45.45 10.94
N ARG A 807 13.02 -44.68 11.86
CA ARG A 807 12.41 -43.39 11.50
C ARG A 807 12.76 -42.35 12.55
N MET A 808 12.61 -41.09 12.15
CA MET A 808 12.56 -39.95 13.06
C MET A 808 11.17 -39.31 13.02
N ALA A 809 10.60 -39.01 14.17
CA ALA A 809 9.26 -38.47 14.25
C ALA A 809 9.07 -37.51 15.43
N PHE A 810 8.35 -36.41 15.16
CA PHE A 810 7.92 -35.42 16.14
C PHE A 810 6.49 -34.97 15.86
N PRO A 811 5.56 -35.08 16.81
CA PRO A 811 4.26 -34.43 16.75
C PRO A 811 4.37 -32.93 16.60
N GLU A 812 5.29 -32.28 17.33
CA GLU A 812 5.50 -30.83 17.29
C GLU A 812 6.97 -30.49 17.55
N VAL A 813 7.44 -29.43 16.92
CA VAL A 813 8.72 -28.76 17.20
C VAL A 813 8.44 -27.29 17.47
N GLU A 814 8.92 -26.81 18.61
CA GLU A 814 8.78 -25.40 19.00
C GLU A 814 10.15 -24.75 19.14
N ILE A 815 10.26 -23.48 18.70
CA ILE A 815 11.49 -22.68 18.75
C ILE A 815 11.18 -21.40 19.50
N TYR A 816 12.05 -21.00 20.45
CA TYR A 816 11.78 -19.87 21.33
C TYR A 816 12.84 -18.77 21.19
N ALA A 817 12.35 -17.50 21.25
CA ALA A 817 13.21 -16.32 21.32
C ALA A 817 14.11 -16.34 22.55
N ALA A 818 15.26 -15.68 22.46
CA ALA A 818 16.20 -15.58 23.57
C ALA A 818 15.60 -14.75 24.71
N ASN A 819 15.54 -15.30 25.90
CA ASN A 819 15.34 -14.57 27.15
C ASN A 819 16.70 -14.14 27.69
N TYR A 820 17.04 -12.83 27.59
CA TYR A 820 18.31 -12.28 28.05
C TYR A 820 18.44 -12.20 29.57
N ALA A 821 17.34 -12.36 30.32
CA ALA A 821 17.37 -12.43 31.78
C ALA A 821 17.94 -13.76 32.27
N THR A 822 17.82 -14.83 31.49
CA THR A 822 18.32 -16.16 31.90
C THR A 822 19.85 -16.11 32.08
N GLY A 823 20.31 -16.38 33.31
CA GLY A 823 21.73 -16.32 33.67
C GLY A 823 22.30 -14.90 33.83
N ALA A 824 21.47 -13.86 33.75
CA ALA A 824 21.86 -12.50 34.08
C ALA A 824 22.21 -12.40 35.57
N ILE A 825 23.22 -11.57 35.94
CA ILE A 825 23.55 -11.27 37.33
C ILE A 825 22.48 -10.34 37.89
N VAL A 826 21.87 -10.75 38.99
CA VAL A 826 20.75 -10.01 39.60
C VAL A 826 21.23 -9.30 40.86
N SER A 827 20.94 -8.01 41.00
CA SER A 827 21.11 -7.23 42.21
C SER A 827 19.78 -6.55 42.59
N ALA A 828 19.55 -6.35 43.87
CA ALA A 828 18.33 -5.72 44.35
C ALA A 828 18.64 -4.74 45.50
N SER A 829 17.78 -3.75 45.72
CA SER A 829 17.84 -2.78 46.82
C SER A 829 17.77 -3.49 48.18
N SER A 830 16.95 -4.52 48.23
CA SER A 830 16.87 -5.47 49.36
C SER A 830 16.43 -6.85 48.86
N SER A 831 16.72 -7.94 49.57
CA SER A 831 16.31 -9.27 49.19
C SER A 831 16.15 -10.18 50.43
N LEU A 832 15.10 -11.00 50.35
CA LEU A 832 14.93 -12.10 51.28
C LEU A 832 15.62 -13.33 50.67
N GLU A 833 16.76 -13.70 51.17
CA GLU A 833 17.55 -14.83 50.71
C GLU A 833 17.30 -16.07 51.58
N ASN A 834 16.58 -17.06 51.04
CA ASN A 834 16.32 -18.35 51.76
C ASN A 834 16.06 -19.48 50.73
N SER A 835 15.62 -20.64 51.20
CA SER A 835 15.33 -21.82 50.35
C SER A 835 14.24 -21.59 49.33
N ASN A 836 13.31 -20.65 49.54
CA ASN A 836 12.21 -20.34 48.62
C ASN A 836 12.47 -19.12 47.77
N TYR A 837 13.12 -18.09 48.30
CA TYR A 837 13.35 -16.79 47.64
C TYR A 837 14.83 -16.49 47.55
N SER A 838 15.27 -15.96 46.41
CA SER A 838 16.56 -15.32 46.24
C SER A 838 16.62 -14.49 44.97
N THR A 839 17.61 -13.62 44.86
CA THR A 839 17.85 -12.88 43.62
C THR A 839 18.06 -13.83 42.44
N ASN A 840 18.72 -14.97 42.62
CA ASN A 840 19.01 -15.92 41.55
C ASN A 840 17.78 -16.74 41.08
N LYS A 841 16.66 -16.65 41.80
CA LYS A 841 15.43 -17.39 41.47
C LYS A 841 14.44 -16.55 40.67
N VAL A 842 14.75 -15.29 40.38
CA VAL A 842 13.89 -14.40 39.60
C VAL A 842 14.11 -14.53 38.09
N ASN A 843 15.11 -15.27 37.68
CA ASN A 843 15.49 -15.49 36.28
C ASN A 843 15.97 -16.93 36.01
N ASP A 844 15.48 -17.90 36.81
CA ASP A 844 15.83 -19.31 36.73
C ASP A 844 14.90 -20.14 35.78
N GLY A 845 13.91 -19.46 35.15
CA GLY A 845 12.88 -20.07 34.30
C GLY A 845 11.66 -20.58 35.04
N GLY A 846 11.63 -20.41 36.39
CA GLY A 846 10.52 -20.80 37.25
C GLY A 846 9.35 -19.82 37.23
N ARG A 847 8.54 -19.83 36.21
CA ARG A 847 7.39 -18.90 36.02
C ARG A 847 6.29 -19.04 37.06
N ASN A 848 6.33 -20.07 37.86
CA ASN A 848 5.37 -20.36 38.94
C ASN A 848 6.07 -20.38 40.29
N SER A 849 5.47 -19.75 41.28
CA SER A 849 5.96 -19.79 42.65
C SER A 849 5.74 -21.22 43.25
N ILE A 850 6.77 -22.03 43.25
CA ILE A 850 6.76 -23.38 43.81
C ILE A 850 7.74 -23.47 44.99
N THR A 851 7.51 -24.42 45.89
CA THR A 851 8.44 -24.63 47.00
C THR A 851 9.85 -24.89 46.48
N GLY A 852 10.81 -24.10 46.94
CA GLY A 852 12.21 -24.17 46.49
C GLY A 852 12.58 -23.24 45.36
N SER A 853 11.58 -22.65 44.62
CA SER A 853 11.78 -21.61 43.65
C SER A 853 10.54 -20.71 43.55
N MET A 854 10.45 -19.74 44.46
CA MET A 854 9.35 -18.75 44.52
C MET A 854 9.70 -17.39 43.91
N GLY A 855 10.85 -17.30 43.23
CA GLY A 855 11.37 -16.09 42.66
C GLY A 855 12.09 -15.19 43.67
N TRP A 856 11.92 -13.88 43.52
CA TRP A 856 12.50 -12.88 44.38
C TRP A 856 11.42 -12.10 45.13
N THR A 857 11.72 -11.71 46.38
CA THR A 857 10.97 -10.72 47.16
C THR A 857 11.93 -9.82 47.92
N SER A 858 11.59 -8.53 48.03
CA SER A 858 12.36 -7.57 48.80
C SER A 858 12.30 -7.85 50.28
N ASN A 859 13.11 -7.16 51.09
CA ASN A 859 13.25 -7.37 52.55
C ASN A 859 11.87 -7.36 53.25
N ASN A 860 11.69 -8.21 54.25
CA ASN A 860 10.41 -8.47 54.94
C ASN A 860 10.13 -7.62 56.18
N SER A 861 10.97 -6.64 56.54
CA SER A 861 10.85 -5.92 57.82
C SER A 861 10.07 -4.64 57.77
N LEU A 862 9.83 -4.04 56.59
CA LEU A 862 9.26 -2.69 56.47
C LEU A 862 7.72 -2.72 56.38
N THR A 863 7.10 -1.94 57.29
CA THR A 863 5.64 -1.78 57.40
C THR A 863 5.13 -0.44 56.89
N ALA A 864 6.03 0.38 56.35
CA ALA A 864 5.68 1.61 55.63
C ALA A 864 6.11 1.52 54.16
N ASN A 865 5.37 2.26 53.28
CA ASN A 865 5.71 2.30 51.86
C ASN A 865 7.09 2.91 51.64
N HIS A 866 7.85 2.29 50.75
CA HIS A 866 9.22 2.69 50.40
C HIS A 866 9.54 2.26 48.96
N THR A 867 10.70 2.68 48.44
CA THR A 867 11.13 2.29 47.10
C THR A 867 11.95 1.00 47.16
N GLU A 868 11.64 0.07 46.30
CA GLU A 868 12.43 -1.15 46.07
C GLU A 868 12.76 -1.31 44.61
N SER A 869 13.91 -1.92 44.34
CA SER A 869 14.33 -2.17 42.96
C SER A 869 15.07 -3.50 42.81
N ILE A 870 14.96 -4.04 41.62
CA ILE A 870 15.75 -5.19 41.17
C ILE A 870 16.32 -4.91 39.79
N THR A 871 17.60 -5.21 39.60
CA THR A 871 18.39 -4.95 38.40
C THR A 871 19.00 -6.22 37.88
N LEU A 872 18.84 -6.46 36.58
CA LEU A 872 19.48 -7.56 35.85
C LEU A 872 20.62 -7.01 35.00
N ASP A 873 21.82 -7.56 35.12
CA ASP A 873 22.97 -7.34 34.23
C ASP A 873 23.05 -8.49 33.22
N MET A 874 22.72 -8.23 31.99
CA MET A 874 22.72 -9.21 30.89
C MET A 874 24.12 -9.50 30.34
N GLY A 875 25.18 -8.95 30.98
CA GLY A 875 26.58 -9.18 30.65
C GLY A 875 27.11 -8.40 29.44
N ALA A 876 26.25 -7.99 28.55
CA ALA A 876 26.57 -7.19 27.36
C ALA A 876 25.37 -6.35 26.92
N ASN A 877 25.62 -5.32 26.13
CA ASN A 877 24.53 -4.59 25.47
C ASN A 877 23.74 -5.52 24.58
N ARG A 878 22.41 -5.52 24.76
CA ARG A 878 21.41 -6.28 24.01
C ARG A 878 20.38 -5.34 23.43
N THR A 879 19.80 -5.73 22.32
CA THR A 879 18.62 -5.04 21.80
C THR A 879 17.42 -5.52 22.59
N VAL A 880 16.83 -4.65 23.42
CA VAL A 880 15.72 -4.95 24.30
C VAL A 880 14.46 -4.25 23.79
N THR A 881 13.36 -4.98 23.75
CA THR A 881 12.05 -4.49 23.25
C THR A 881 10.91 -4.76 24.22
N LYS A 882 11.12 -5.67 25.19
CA LYS A 882 10.05 -6.13 26.08
C LYS A 882 10.62 -6.69 27.38
N VAL A 883 9.88 -6.47 28.45
CA VAL A 883 10.10 -7.13 29.76
C VAL A 883 8.80 -7.80 30.19
N ASP A 884 8.89 -9.08 30.56
CA ASP A 884 7.79 -9.86 31.13
C ASP A 884 8.03 -10.06 32.62
N LEU A 885 7.06 -9.65 33.45
CA LEU A 885 7.07 -9.80 34.90
C LEU A 885 6.04 -10.86 35.30
N TYR A 886 6.48 -11.92 35.94
CA TYR A 886 5.60 -12.98 36.45
C TYR A 886 5.25 -12.70 37.92
N PRO A 887 3.94 -12.44 38.21
CA PRO A 887 3.51 -12.24 39.59
C PRO A 887 3.66 -13.50 40.44
N ARG A 888 3.75 -13.31 41.74
CA ARG A 888 3.56 -14.47 42.68
C ARG A 888 2.23 -15.14 42.40
N ASN A 889 2.23 -16.47 42.38
CA ASN A 889 1.03 -17.29 42.13
C ASN A 889 0.88 -18.47 43.10
N ASP A 890 1.59 -18.44 44.22
CA ASP A 890 1.40 -19.39 45.30
C ASP A 890 0.01 -19.23 45.97
N THR A 891 -0.57 -20.33 46.43
CA THR A 891 -1.92 -20.36 46.97
C THR A 891 -2.10 -19.32 48.07
N GLY A 892 -3.09 -18.46 47.96
CA GLY A 892 -3.39 -17.39 48.91
C GLY A 892 -2.60 -16.09 48.70
N ASN A 893 -1.60 -16.05 47.77
CA ASN A 893 -0.75 -14.86 47.55
C ASN A 893 -0.67 -14.43 46.10
N ILE A 894 -1.65 -14.77 45.29
CA ILE A 894 -1.67 -14.45 43.83
C ILE A 894 -1.56 -12.95 43.63
N GLY A 895 -0.52 -12.50 42.91
CA GLY A 895 -0.24 -11.09 42.61
C GLY A 895 0.11 -10.22 43.80
N GLN A 896 0.21 -10.80 45.00
CA GLN A 896 0.63 -10.05 46.17
C GLN A 896 2.08 -9.53 46.03
N ASN A 897 2.36 -8.38 46.60
CA ASN A 897 3.65 -7.70 46.53
C ASN A 897 4.05 -7.22 45.08
N PHE A 898 3.16 -7.32 44.13
CA PHE A 898 3.37 -6.64 42.83
C PHE A 898 3.20 -5.11 43.05
N PRO A 899 4.11 -4.23 42.57
CA PRO A 899 4.03 -2.80 42.86
C PRO A 899 2.80 -2.13 42.28
N ILE A 900 2.35 -1.03 42.88
CA ILE A 900 1.24 -0.18 42.41
C ILE A 900 1.79 0.84 41.41
N ASP A 901 2.86 1.54 41.79
CA ASP A 901 3.55 2.48 40.89
C ASP A 901 4.98 1.99 40.71
N PHE A 902 5.38 1.87 39.44
CA PHE A 902 6.71 1.40 39.12
C PHE A 902 7.18 1.86 37.75
N THR A 903 8.49 1.80 37.56
CA THR A 903 9.15 2.00 36.28
C THR A 903 9.93 0.77 35.87
N ILE A 904 10.06 0.57 34.54
CA ILE A 904 11.09 -0.28 33.94
C ILE A 904 12.09 0.64 33.29
N GLN A 905 13.33 0.53 33.69
CA GLN A 905 14.42 1.39 33.25
C GLN A 905 15.49 0.55 32.57
N THR A 906 16.20 1.15 31.61
CA THR A 906 17.28 0.52 30.85
C THR A 906 18.54 1.37 30.94
N SER A 907 19.70 0.71 30.92
CA SER A 907 21.00 1.38 30.95
C SER A 907 22.06 0.56 30.22
N THR A 908 23.08 1.23 29.66
CA THR A 908 24.27 0.59 29.08
C THR A 908 25.42 0.49 30.06
N ASP A 909 25.43 1.29 31.13
CA ASP A 909 26.57 1.52 32.04
C ASP A 909 26.21 1.36 33.53
N ASN A 910 24.97 1.06 33.89
CA ASN A 910 24.43 0.98 35.24
C ASN A 910 24.48 2.32 36.04
N VAL A 911 24.71 3.42 35.37
CA VAL A 911 24.83 4.77 35.96
C VAL A 911 23.75 5.68 35.37
N ASN A 912 23.69 5.74 34.04
CA ASN A 912 22.73 6.55 33.30
C ASN A 912 21.52 5.70 32.91
N TRP A 913 20.36 6.01 33.50
CA TRP A 913 19.14 5.25 33.33
C TRP A 913 18.10 6.00 32.47
N SER A 914 17.53 5.30 31.53
CA SER A 914 16.40 5.77 30.72
C SER A 914 15.15 5.00 31.07
N THR A 915 14.05 5.68 31.33
CA THR A 915 12.77 5.04 31.65
C THR A 915 12.10 4.54 30.35
N ALA A 916 11.95 3.23 30.22
CA ALA A 916 11.27 2.58 29.11
C ALA A 916 9.76 2.44 29.36
N VAL A 917 9.36 2.22 30.61
CA VAL A 917 7.94 2.04 31.00
C VAL A 917 7.68 2.76 32.33
N THR A 918 6.55 3.46 32.44
CA THR A 918 6.00 3.97 33.69
C THR A 918 4.59 3.42 33.89
N ARG A 919 4.29 2.98 35.12
CA ARG A 919 2.94 2.55 35.52
C ARG A 919 2.58 3.21 36.85
N THR A 920 1.35 3.70 36.94
CA THR A 920 0.76 4.28 38.16
C THR A 920 -0.61 3.67 38.43
N GLY A 921 -0.94 3.45 39.68
CA GLY A 921 -2.23 2.86 40.07
C GLY A 921 -2.43 1.43 39.54
N TYR A 922 -1.37 0.68 39.31
CA TYR A 922 -1.44 -0.65 38.70
C TYR A 922 -2.24 -1.62 39.59
N ALA A 923 -3.28 -2.23 39.04
CA ALA A 923 -4.11 -3.16 39.79
C ALA A 923 -3.29 -4.40 40.22
N GLN A 924 -3.70 -5.07 41.31
CA GLN A 924 -3.05 -6.32 41.69
C GLN A 924 -3.31 -7.35 40.56
N PRO A 925 -2.24 -7.88 39.94
CA PRO A 925 -2.40 -8.82 38.85
C PRO A 925 -2.88 -10.19 39.36
N GLY A 926 -3.57 -10.93 38.49
CA GLY A 926 -3.82 -12.36 38.68
C GLY A 926 -2.59 -13.21 38.40
N ASN A 927 -2.78 -14.46 38.02
CA ASN A 927 -1.71 -15.43 37.74
C ASN A 927 -1.04 -15.23 36.37
N ALA A 928 -1.55 -14.33 35.53
CA ALA A 928 -1.04 -14.11 34.17
C ALA A 928 0.25 -13.29 34.19
N VAL A 929 1.14 -13.54 33.23
CA VAL A 929 2.33 -12.72 32.97
C VAL A 929 1.94 -11.28 32.67
N GLN A 930 2.68 -10.33 33.19
CA GLN A 930 2.52 -8.90 32.93
C GLN A 930 3.59 -8.46 31.92
N SER A 931 3.19 -8.27 30.67
CA SER A 931 4.09 -7.97 29.56
C SER A 931 4.16 -6.47 29.30
N PHE A 932 5.38 -5.93 29.20
CA PHE A 932 5.65 -4.52 28.96
C PHE A 932 6.55 -4.35 27.74
N ALA A 933 5.95 -4.07 26.59
CA ALA A 933 6.67 -3.74 25.37
C ALA A 933 6.98 -2.22 25.32
N PHE A 934 8.10 -1.86 24.72
CA PHE A 934 8.56 -0.48 24.53
C PHE A 934 9.40 -0.37 23.25
N SER A 935 9.71 0.87 22.86
CA SER A 935 10.58 1.12 21.70
C SER A 935 11.93 0.42 21.85
N VAL A 936 12.48 -0.04 20.72
CA VAL A 936 13.77 -0.74 20.68
C VAL A 936 14.86 0.10 21.36
N VAL A 937 15.53 -0.46 22.36
CA VAL A 937 16.66 0.18 23.06
C VAL A 937 17.86 -0.76 23.11
N SER A 938 19.07 -0.23 23.08
CA SER A 938 20.30 -0.95 23.40
C SER A 938 20.57 -0.83 24.90
N ALA A 939 20.58 -1.94 25.63
CA ALA A 939 20.79 -1.96 27.07
C ALA A 939 21.58 -3.20 27.51
N ARG A 940 22.44 -3.03 28.48
CA ARG A 940 23.07 -4.10 29.25
C ARG A 940 22.32 -4.38 30.56
N TYR A 941 21.76 -3.34 31.14
CA TYR A 941 21.05 -3.42 32.41
C TYR A 941 19.57 -3.12 32.24
N VAL A 942 18.74 -3.90 32.93
CA VAL A 942 17.28 -3.67 33.05
C VAL A 942 16.93 -3.61 34.52
N LYS A 943 16.30 -2.51 34.93
CA LYS A 943 15.89 -2.28 36.33
C LYS A 943 14.37 -2.13 36.41
N MET A 944 13.75 -2.84 37.33
CA MET A 944 12.38 -2.61 37.78
C MET A 944 12.46 -1.86 39.11
N GLU A 945 11.81 -0.71 39.21
CA GLU A 945 11.82 0.14 40.42
C GLU A 945 10.37 0.44 40.83
N GLY A 946 9.95 -0.10 41.96
CA GLY A 946 8.63 0.13 42.57
C GLY A 946 8.71 1.27 43.59
N THR A 947 7.95 2.34 43.35
CA THR A 947 7.90 3.54 44.20
C THR A 947 6.65 3.58 45.06
N ASN A 948 5.64 2.79 44.75
CA ASN A 948 4.44 2.61 45.55
C ASN A 948 4.13 1.13 45.64
N LEU A 949 4.42 0.54 46.78
CA LEU A 949 4.27 -0.89 47.02
C LEU A 949 2.93 -1.23 47.68
N ARG A 950 2.51 -2.48 47.62
CA ARG A 950 1.31 -2.97 48.28
C ARG A 950 1.62 -3.43 49.69
N ALA A 951 0.83 -2.99 50.70
CA ALA A 951 0.80 -3.61 51.97
C ALA A 951 0.28 -5.06 51.84
N ASN A 952 0.94 -6.02 52.40
CA ASN A 952 0.51 -7.41 52.38
C ASN A 952 -0.19 -7.78 53.69
N PRO A 953 -1.54 -7.91 53.72
CA PRO A 953 -2.27 -8.26 54.95
C PRO A 953 -1.88 -9.60 55.51
N SER A 954 -1.52 -10.57 54.65
CA SER A 954 -1.09 -11.92 55.08
C SER A 954 0.32 -11.94 55.67
N ASP A 955 1.08 -10.83 55.57
CA ASP A 955 2.43 -10.67 56.07
C ASP A 955 2.57 -9.39 56.95
N ALA A 956 1.72 -9.32 57.95
CA ALA A 956 1.72 -8.22 58.92
C ALA A 956 1.73 -6.80 58.30
N ASN A 957 1.04 -6.61 57.21
CA ASN A 957 1.00 -5.37 56.42
C ASN A 957 2.38 -4.85 55.97
N ARG A 958 3.35 -5.75 55.74
CA ARG A 958 4.63 -5.32 55.20
C ARG A 958 4.51 -4.94 53.74
N TYR A 959 5.28 -3.92 53.35
CA TYR A 959 5.40 -3.46 52.00
C TYR A 959 6.61 -4.14 51.34
N ARG A 960 6.33 -4.89 50.27
CA ARG A 960 7.37 -5.62 49.52
C ARG A 960 7.15 -5.51 48.05
N MET A 961 8.22 -5.75 47.27
CA MET A 961 8.15 -5.99 45.85
C MET A 961 8.57 -7.44 45.58
N ALA A 962 7.83 -8.13 44.73
CA ALA A 962 8.12 -9.55 44.44
C ALA A 962 7.71 -9.95 43.01
N PHE A 963 8.57 -10.77 42.41
CA PHE A 963 8.30 -11.41 41.12
C PHE A 963 8.70 -12.89 41.22
N ALA A 964 7.85 -13.78 40.67
CA ALA A 964 8.17 -15.18 40.52
C ALA A 964 9.27 -15.35 39.46
N GLU A 965 9.20 -14.61 38.35
CA GLU A 965 10.17 -14.61 37.26
C GLU A 965 10.18 -13.26 36.56
N VAL A 966 11.35 -12.90 36.00
CA VAL A 966 11.54 -11.75 35.11
C VAL A 966 12.19 -12.25 33.82
N GLU A 967 11.60 -11.93 32.70
CA GLU A 967 12.15 -12.25 31.39
C GLU A 967 12.38 -10.94 30.58
N VAL A 968 13.45 -10.90 29.79
CA VAL A 968 13.87 -9.74 28.98
C VAL A 968 14.10 -10.20 27.55
N TYR A 969 13.47 -9.49 26.60
CA TYR A 969 13.47 -9.83 25.17
C TYR A 969 13.88 -8.67 24.27
#